data_55a21fde6e78dba4ea6479c1ce464528
#
_entry.id   55a21fde6e78dba4ea6479c1ce464528
#
_cell.length_a   1.000
_cell.length_b   1.000
_cell.length_c   1.000
_cell.angle_alpha   90.00
_cell.angle_beta   90.00
_cell.angle_gamma   90.00
#
_symmetry.space_group_name_H-M   'P 1'
#
loop_
_entity.id
_entity.type
_entity.pdbx_description
1 polymer ?
#
loop_
_entity_poly.entity_id
_entity_poly.type
_entity_poly.pdbx_seq_one_letter_code
_entity_poly.pdbx_strand_id
1 'polypeptide(L)'
;MVIAANWQLVFLQSGLEWDMMNFWMPWRHYMSECYNNGIVPLWNPYTQSGYPVHGDLQGPAYSPEAILVSFLFGQNIYVLNYCFVFYLFVASVAMYKLTYFFTSKKEVSVLAGITYSLSGFNVAHGHYFYIVISVALIPFIFYYFFKILKEGTYSDAIKISLIIFWHITTGNPSFLIISGYLMAFVFLFFVLWKIKNKQAAQIFSTSKKFGLVLLLSVLMALPVIYNAIHIIPLTTRKDGLDLAYAGDESFYYQNFLGFFIPLITITNVDLTGYEQELWSCYIGAFTILFFVIGLARKKNFFDWTLIFIGTVGLVIALGLQWPVYPFLHKYLPLFNVFRMPNLSLLFFLMTAIIVSAKYLSDEKSVEKLFSKKVVGIFSLVWLVVLMAMLYTAMKHDKNYSFNLFDNYSNLRQWIYEASPFKITLFHCFIFLLTIVVLFIADLSVKSKLKVLFIACGFDVLINYQLGGIARIFSVEKAKDMNEYFSRFPKNFPVPANMAMERVSGMNNVWPGYWLNTSVFLKQPDFPNSNNFELTNYLDFLLKTPKLSKNVFKNSYAFFADSLVNEENFVDSTFASEKNTISFKKEILEKLKELNFSNEKNEFTCTEFFPNQISFQVNNFSPTVFVINQNYCPLWKFSLNGKSYKPFSSCKGSLPAFILPGGNWKIDAVYSLPGFNDLLLFSLSLFTLLLLVIIFSSPVNKKLKNTLLILVPIIFVYCFIKFYSADIREKREKVSAELNQYLSKEESKSRVFVNNTSLVVSGAKLNTNFTCNEDIMKLSGFLDTLKSNKLTFINYDRYFSKEAEKLIICAYGEKISTESFYDGAKALSFAKSAKSKLISDTAVYPKNILNAKNAYSSGIRIDSIAALKYQPGDFIILSSEISASCFDFPGITLEIHFKDKSNPPIYSYANISAIKAQRRETAGLLYKLPESATGIKEIVCYVWNPSVYNATIHNLKLRVYRP
;
A
#
# COMPACT_ATOMS: atom_id res chain seq x y z
N MET A 1 4.11 26.12 6.68
CA MET A 1 4.56 25.73 5.32
C MET A 1 4.29 24.26 5.03
N VAL A 2 4.61 23.28 5.89
CA VAL A 2 4.31 21.85 5.62
C VAL A 2 2.81 21.61 5.36
N ILE A 3 1.91 22.19 6.16
CA ILE A 3 0.46 22.12 5.94
C ILE A 3 0.06 22.78 4.62
N ALA A 4 0.61 23.97 4.32
CA ALA A 4 0.34 24.66 3.05
C ALA A 4 0.86 23.88 1.83
N ALA A 5 2.02 23.21 1.99
CA ALA A 5 2.59 22.35 0.96
C ALA A 5 1.80 21.03 0.73
N ASN A 6 0.91 20.67 1.63
CA ASN A 6 0.10 19.45 1.55
C ASN A 6 -1.41 19.76 1.74
N TRP A 7 -1.83 20.95 1.33
CA TRP A 7 -3.20 21.41 1.56
C TRP A 7 -4.24 20.46 0.92
N GLN A 8 -3.92 19.86 -0.23
CA GLN A 8 -4.78 18.90 -0.90
C GLN A 8 -5.09 17.70 0.01
N LEU A 9 -4.08 17.17 0.71
CA LEU A 9 -4.23 16.06 1.64
C LEU A 9 -4.92 16.48 2.94
N VAL A 10 -4.55 17.67 3.46
CA VAL A 10 -5.10 18.20 4.74
C VAL A 10 -6.59 18.49 4.61
N PHE A 11 -7.02 19.10 3.49
CA PHE A 11 -8.42 19.41 3.22
C PHE A 11 -9.15 18.32 2.42
N LEU A 12 -8.55 17.13 2.32
CA LEU A 12 -9.14 15.93 1.71
C LEU A 12 -9.58 16.11 0.25
N GLN A 13 -8.96 17.05 -0.46
CA GLN A 13 -9.20 17.28 -1.89
C GLN A 13 -8.50 16.24 -2.78
N SER A 14 -7.55 15.51 -2.23
CA SER A 14 -6.81 14.46 -2.90
C SER A 14 -6.49 13.33 -1.93
N GLY A 15 -6.35 12.10 -2.42
CA GLY A 15 -5.68 11.01 -1.74
C GLY A 15 -4.19 10.97 -2.09
N LEU A 16 -3.49 9.98 -1.54
CA LEU A 16 -2.15 9.60 -1.97
C LEU A 16 -2.27 8.62 -3.16
N GLU A 17 -1.19 8.39 -3.90
CA GLU A 17 -1.22 7.46 -5.03
C GLU A 17 -0.02 6.50 -5.05
N TRP A 18 0.08 5.67 -6.08
CA TRP A 18 1.12 4.66 -6.30
C TRP A 18 1.24 3.69 -5.10
N ASP A 19 2.45 3.40 -4.66
CA ASP A 19 2.73 2.41 -3.61
C ASP A 19 2.08 2.75 -2.25
N MET A 20 1.76 4.03 -2.01
CA MET A 20 0.94 4.40 -0.86
C MET A 20 -0.39 3.67 -0.85
N MET A 21 -0.99 3.48 -2.03
CA MET A 21 -2.29 2.85 -2.19
C MET A 21 -2.17 1.36 -2.54
N ASN A 22 -1.09 0.95 -3.22
CA ASN A 22 -0.88 -0.43 -3.66
C ASN A 22 -0.34 -1.35 -2.56
N PHE A 23 0.48 -0.81 -1.64
CA PHE A 23 1.13 -1.57 -0.56
C PHE A 23 0.75 -1.07 0.83
N TRP A 24 0.94 0.24 1.09
CA TRP A 24 0.84 0.77 2.45
C TRP A 24 -0.58 0.82 2.98
N MET A 25 -1.53 1.25 2.17
CA MET A 25 -2.94 1.26 2.56
C MET A 25 -3.48 -0.17 2.80
N PRO A 26 -3.28 -1.16 1.90
CA PRO A 26 -3.66 -2.55 2.15
C PRO A 26 -3.05 -3.13 3.41
N TRP A 27 -1.74 -2.95 3.64
CA TRP A 27 -1.05 -3.47 4.82
C TRP A 27 -1.56 -2.85 6.11
N ARG A 28 -1.65 -1.52 6.17
CA ARG A 28 -2.16 -0.82 7.36
C ARG A 28 -3.61 -1.15 7.65
N HIS A 29 -4.44 -1.27 6.62
CA HIS A 29 -5.84 -1.68 6.75
C HIS A 29 -5.93 -3.10 7.31
N TYR A 30 -5.22 -4.07 6.71
CA TYR A 30 -5.17 -5.46 7.17
C TYR A 30 -4.77 -5.58 8.64
N MET A 31 -3.69 -4.90 9.02
CA MET A 31 -3.21 -4.90 10.39
C MET A 31 -4.20 -4.27 11.37
N SER A 32 -4.83 -3.16 10.97
CA SER A 32 -5.85 -2.51 11.77
C SER A 32 -7.03 -3.46 12.05
N GLU A 33 -7.46 -4.20 11.04
CA GLU A 33 -8.51 -5.20 11.22
C GLU A 33 -8.06 -6.35 12.12
N CYS A 34 -6.82 -6.84 11.97
CA CYS A 34 -6.27 -7.86 12.86
C CYS A 34 -6.29 -7.40 14.31
N TYR A 35 -5.70 -6.25 14.63
CA TYR A 35 -5.64 -5.75 16.00
C TYR A 35 -7.02 -5.45 16.59
N ASN A 36 -7.96 -4.89 15.84
CA ASN A 36 -9.32 -4.63 16.31
C ASN A 36 -10.17 -5.90 16.49
N ASN A 37 -9.68 -7.05 16.01
CA ASN A 37 -10.28 -8.37 16.23
C ASN A 37 -9.44 -9.28 17.16
N GLY A 38 -8.51 -8.72 17.93
CA GLY A 38 -7.70 -9.47 18.89
C GLY A 38 -6.66 -10.41 18.26
N ILE A 39 -6.30 -10.18 16.98
CA ILE A 39 -5.38 -11.03 16.24
C ILE A 39 -4.07 -10.28 16.01
N VAL A 40 -2.93 -10.89 16.38
CA VAL A 40 -1.62 -10.40 15.96
C VAL A 40 -1.42 -10.79 14.48
N PRO A 41 -1.10 -9.84 13.58
CA PRO A 41 -0.98 -10.11 12.14
C PRO A 41 0.31 -10.89 11.83
N LEU A 42 0.26 -12.22 11.84
CA LEU A 42 1.39 -13.07 11.48
C LEU A 42 1.31 -13.51 10.01
N TRP A 43 0.17 -14.01 9.58
CA TRP A 43 -0.05 -14.52 8.23
C TRP A 43 -1.14 -13.74 7.53
N ASN A 44 -0.86 -13.22 6.33
CA ASN A 44 -1.88 -12.63 5.45
C ASN A 44 -2.30 -13.68 4.42
N PRO A 45 -3.52 -14.23 4.49
CA PRO A 45 -3.96 -15.28 3.59
C PRO A 45 -4.42 -14.80 2.21
N TYR A 46 -4.46 -13.48 1.99
CA TYR A 46 -5.07 -12.88 0.79
C TYR A 46 -4.07 -12.57 -0.32
N THR A 47 -2.78 -12.40 -0.01
CA THR A 47 -1.76 -12.03 -0.99
C THR A 47 -0.78 -13.17 -1.25
N GLN A 48 -0.35 -13.38 -2.50
CA GLN A 48 0.65 -14.36 -2.92
C GLN A 48 0.37 -15.79 -2.40
N SER A 49 -0.89 -16.25 -2.45
CA SER A 49 -1.30 -17.53 -1.85
C SER A 49 -0.92 -17.65 -0.36
N GLY A 50 -0.97 -16.55 0.36
CA GLY A 50 -0.56 -16.47 1.76
C GLY A 50 0.88 -16.00 1.96
N TYR A 51 1.04 -15.02 2.83
CA TYR A 51 2.29 -14.30 3.06
C TYR A 51 2.57 -14.07 4.55
N PRO A 52 3.79 -14.37 5.06
CA PRO A 52 4.15 -14.13 6.44
C PRO A 52 4.44 -12.64 6.70
N VAL A 53 3.38 -11.83 6.83
CA VAL A 53 3.45 -10.36 6.94
C VAL A 53 4.30 -9.88 8.13
N HIS A 54 4.40 -10.67 9.19
CA HIS A 54 5.23 -10.36 10.35
C HIS A 54 6.73 -10.41 10.06
N GLY A 55 7.14 -11.15 9.04
CA GLY A 55 8.55 -11.28 8.64
C GLY A 55 9.02 -10.17 7.69
N ASP A 56 8.12 -9.34 7.19
CA ASP A 56 8.48 -8.23 6.33
C ASP A 56 9.06 -7.07 7.14
N LEU A 57 10.38 -6.85 7.01
CA LEU A 57 11.10 -5.80 7.73
C LEU A 57 10.73 -4.38 7.27
N GLN A 58 10.01 -4.24 6.17
CA GLN A 58 9.50 -2.95 5.68
C GLN A 58 8.03 -2.74 6.06
N GLY A 59 7.37 -3.79 6.54
CA GLY A 59 5.97 -3.75 6.97
C GLY A 59 5.78 -3.11 8.35
N PRO A 60 4.68 -2.38 8.58
CA PRO A 60 4.43 -1.68 9.83
C PRO A 60 3.85 -2.58 10.95
N ALA A 61 4.03 -3.91 10.88
CA ALA A 61 3.36 -4.89 11.75
C ALA A 61 3.53 -4.64 13.25
N TYR A 62 4.65 -4.06 13.66
CA TYR A 62 4.98 -3.83 15.08
C TYR A 62 5.14 -2.36 15.43
N SER A 63 4.83 -1.48 14.52
CA SER A 63 4.95 -0.04 14.73
C SER A 63 4.08 0.44 15.87
N PRO A 64 4.65 1.07 16.92
CA PRO A 64 3.84 1.65 17.98
C PRO A 64 2.82 2.68 17.47
N GLU A 65 3.18 3.47 16.46
CA GLU A 65 2.29 4.44 15.82
C GLU A 65 1.17 3.73 15.06
N ALA A 66 1.49 2.75 14.20
CA ALA A 66 0.48 2.06 13.40
C ALA A 66 -0.51 1.29 14.28
N ILE A 67 -0.03 0.65 15.37
CA ILE A 67 -0.87 -0.02 16.37
C ILE A 67 -1.79 1.00 17.06
N LEU A 68 -1.23 2.09 17.56
CA LEU A 68 -1.98 3.14 18.24
C LEU A 68 -3.08 3.73 17.35
N VAL A 69 -2.71 4.12 16.13
CA VAL A 69 -3.63 4.70 15.15
C VAL A 69 -4.73 3.71 14.78
N SER A 70 -4.39 2.41 14.65
CA SER A 70 -5.37 1.34 14.38
C SER A 70 -6.44 1.23 15.45
N PHE A 71 -6.06 1.33 16.73
CA PHE A 71 -7.01 1.26 17.83
C PHE A 71 -7.86 2.53 18.00
N LEU A 72 -7.29 3.71 17.74
CA LEU A 72 -7.97 4.98 17.99
C LEU A 72 -8.88 5.41 16.83
N PHE A 73 -8.43 5.21 15.60
CA PHE A 73 -9.06 5.79 14.40
C PHE A 73 -9.38 4.76 13.31
N GLY A 74 -8.83 3.55 13.39
CA GLY A 74 -8.77 2.62 12.28
C GLY A 74 -7.77 3.10 11.21
N GLN A 75 -7.68 2.37 10.10
CA GLN A 75 -6.85 2.74 8.96
C GLN A 75 -7.74 2.96 7.72
N ASN A 76 -7.75 4.18 7.22
CA ASN A 76 -8.49 4.63 6.05
C ASN A 76 -7.70 5.70 5.30
N ILE A 77 -8.23 6.16 4.18
CA ILE A 77 -7.57 7.16 3.32
C ILE A 77 -7.27 8.46 4.08
N TYR A 78 -8.19 8.94 4.91
CA TYR A 78 -8.01 10.18 5.67
C TYR A 78 -6.87 10.06 6.68
N VAL A 79 -6.86 8.94 7.40
CA VAL A 79 -5.81 8.65 8.40
C VAL A 79 -4.45 8.54 7.73
N LEU A 80 -4.35 7.87 6.58
CA LEU A 80 -3.11 7.76 5.82
C LEU A 80 -2.60 9.13 5.38
N ASN A 81 -3.47 10.00 4.84
CA ASN A 81 -3.13 11.37 4.46
C ASN A 81 -2.57 12.17 5.65
N TYR A 82 -3.25 12.11 6.80
CA TYR A 82 -2.80 12.84 8.00
C TYR A 82 -1.49 12.28 8.57
N CYS A 83 -1.29 10.97 8.56
CA CYS A 83 -0.02 10.36 8.95
C CYS A 83 1.11 10.81 8.03
N PHE A 84 0.90 10.88 6.72
CA PHE A 84 1.90 11.37 5.77
C PHE A 84 2.33 12.81 6.09
N VAL A 85 1.37 13.73 6.25
CA VAL A 85 1.63 15.13 6.59
C VAL A 85 2.30 15.25 7.96
N PHE A 86 1.89 14.43 8.93
CA PHE A 86 2.52 14.38 10.25
C PHE A 86 3.99 14.01 10.18
N TYR A 87 4.37 12.99 9.41
CA TYR A 87 5.77 12.61 9.28
C TYR A 87 6.61 13.67 8.56
N LEU A 88 6.08 14.37 7.57
CA LEU A 88 6.78 15.53 6.97
C LEU A 88 6.97 16.67 7.98
N PHE A 89 5.99 16.90 8.85
CA PHE A 89 6.15 17.87 9.94
C PHE A 89 7.22 17.40 10.93
N VAL A 90 7.24 16.14 11.32
CA VAL A 90 8.29 15.55 12.18
C VAL A 90 9.66 15.67 11.52
N ALA A 91 9.79 15.43 10.21
CA ALA A 91 11.03 15.64 9.44
C ALA A 91 11.54 17.08 9.56
N SER A 92 10.63 18.05 9.41
CA SER A 92 10.96 19.48 9.55
C SER A 92 11.48 19.81 10.96
N VAL A 93 10.80 19.31 12.00
CA VAL A 93 11.20 19.52 13.41
C VAL A 93 12.52 18.81 13.72
N ALA A 94 12.73 17.61 13.21
CA ALA A 94 13.97 16.85 13.42
C ALA A 94 15.17 17.57 12.81
N MET A 95 15.03 18.01 11.57
CA MET A 95 16.09 18.76 10.88
C MET A 95 16.31 20.14 11.48
N TYR A 96 15.26 20.83 11.93
CA TYR A 96 15.38 22.05 12.73
C TYR A 96 16.28 21.82 13.97
N LYS A 97 16.01 20.77 14.76
CA LYS A 97 16.78 20.47 15.97
C LYS A 97 18.23 20.14 15.66
N LEU A 98 18.48 19.35 14.65
CA LEU A 98 19.83 19.00 14.22
C LEU A 98 20.58 20.23 13.73
N THR A 99 19.97 21.07 12.90
CA THR A 99 20.59 22.31 12.41
C THR A 99 20.83 23.31 13.53
N TYR A 100 19.88 23.44 14.46
CA TYR A 100 20.05 24.33 15.63
C TYR A 100 21.23 23.91 16.53
N PHE A 101 21.50 22.62 16.64
CA PHE A 101 22.69 22.12 17.35
C PHE A 101 23.99 22.65 16.73
N PHE A 102 24.08 22.79 15.41
CA PHE A 102 25.27 23.26 14.70
C PHE A 102 25.35 24.78 14.56
N THR A 103 24.22 25.50 14.54
CA THR A 103 24.15 26.93 14.21
C THR A 103 23.80 27.83 15.38
N SER A 104 23.08 27.32 16.38
CA SER A 104 22.48 28.08 17.49
C SER A 104 21.57 29.24 17.04
N LYS A 105 21.14 29.27 15.77
CA LYS A 105 20.29 30.33 15.19
C LYS A 105 18.95 29.75 14.78
N LYS A 106 17.84 30.27 15.34
CA LYS A 106 16.48 29.74 15.15
C LYS A 106 16.00 29.88 13.71
N GLU A 107 16.17 31.07 13.13
CA GLU A 107 15.63 31.42 11.81
C GLU A 107 16.21 30.53 10.72
N VAL A 108 17.53 30.37 10.69
CA VAL A 108 18.22 29.50 9.73
C VAL A 108 17.83 28.02 9.92
N SER A 109 17.62 27.63 11.18
CA SER A 109 17.23 26.25 11.49
C SER A 109 15.79 25.95 11.07
N VAL A 110 14.88 26.94 11.16
CA VAL A 110 13.51 26.80 10.62
C VAL A 110 13.55 26.64 9.10
N LEU A 111 14.34 27.48 8.40
CA LEU A 111 14.51 27.34 6.96
C LEU A 111 15.06 25.96 6.60
N ALA A 112 16.10 25.50 7.31
CA ALA A 112 16.67 24.17 7.09
C ALA A 112 15.64 23.04 7.27
N GLY A 113 14.77 23.13 8.30
CA GLY A 113 13.68 22.19 8.51
C GLY A 113 12.68 22.16 7.35
N ILE A 114 12.29 23.33 6.86
CA ILE A 114 11.38 23.46 5.71
C ILE A 114 12.03 22.90 4.44
N THR A 115 13.26 23.30 4.13
CA THR A 115 14.01 22.84 2.97
C THR A 115 14.15 21.31 2.95
N TYR A 116 14.44 20.71 4.10
CA TYR A 116 14.59 19.27 4.21
C TYR A 116 13.28 18.52 4.00
N SER A 117 12.22 18.95 4.69
CA SER A 117 10.93 18.26 4.60
C SER A 117 10.22 18.42 3.24
N LEU A 118 10.51 19.51 2.52
CA LEU A 118 9.95 19.80 1.19
C LEU A 118 10.97 19.61 0.06
N SER A 119 12.07 18.88 0.30
CA SER A 119 13.10 18.62 -0.72
C SER A 119 12.58 17.74 -1.87
N GLY A 120 13.27 17.81 -3.00
CA GLY A 120 13.02 16.92 -4.12
C GLY A 120 13.12 15.43 -3.76
N PHE A 121 13.98 15.08 -2.79
CA PHE A 121 14.06 13.71 -2.27
C PHE A 121 12.72 13.22 -1.72
N ASN A 122 12.00 14.05 -0.97
CA ASN A 122 10.67 13.71 -0.46
C ASN A 122 9.59 13.70 -1.56
N VAL A 123 9.75 14.46 -2.62
CA VAL A 123 8.90 14.38 -3.81
C VAL A 123 9.11 13.03 -4.51
N ALA A 124 10.37 12.68 -4.77
CA ALA A 124 10.74 11.44 -5.44
C ALA A 124 10.28 10.18 -4.69
N HIS A 125 10.44 10.18 -3.38
CA HIS A 125 10.16 9.01 -2.54
C HIS A 125 8.83 9.14 -1.75
N GLY A 126 8.01 10.14 -2.05
CA GLY A 126 6.76 10.42 -1.32
C GLY A 126 5.72 9.31 -1.42
N HIS A 127 5.82 8.42 -2.39
CA HIS A 127 4.96 7.24 -2.53
C HIS A 127 5.44 6.02 -1.73
N TYR A 128 6.64 6.07 -1.11
CA TYR A 128 7.16 5.01 -0.23
C TYR A 128 7.06 5.43 1.24
N PHE A 129 6.02 5.03 1.94
CA PHE A 129 5.75 5.51 3.30
C PHE A 129 6.89 5.22 4.29
N TYR A 130 7.52 4.04 4.22
CA TYR A 130 8.66 3.67 5.05
C TYR A 130 9.89 4.57 4.82
N ILE A 131 10.04 5.14 3.61
CA ILE A 131 11.09 6.13 3.33
C ILE A 131 10.72 7.47 3.97
N VAL A 132 9.47 7.91 3.85
CA VAL A 132 8.98 9.16 4.48
C VAL A 132 9.17 9.10 6.01
N ILE A 133 8.90 7.96 6.64
CA ILE A 133 9.15 7.75 8.06
C ILE A 133 10.65 7.81 8.37
N SER A 134 11.48 7.18 7.56
CA SER A 134 12.94 7.23 7.72
C SER A 134 13.47 8.65 7.62
N VAL A 135 13.04 9.41 6.62
CA VAL A 135 13.38 10.85 6.46
C VAL A 135 13.01 11.64 7.71
N ALA A 136 11.87 11.33 8.34
CA ALA A 136 11.44 12.01 9.55
C ALA A 136 12.32 11.70 10.76
N LEU A 137 12.81 10.47 10.89
CA LEU A 137 13.48 10.00 12.10
C LEU A 137 15.01 10.14 12.06
N ILE A 138 15.64 10.00 10.88
CA ILE A 138 17.10 10.04 10.73
C ILE A 138 17.75 11.31 11.30
N PRO A 139 17.27 12.55 11.05
CA PRO A 139 17.89 13.72 11.64
C PRO A 139 17.80 13.76 13.17
N PHE A 140 16.76 13.16 13.79
CA PHE A 140 16.70 12.99 15.24
C PHE A 140 17.74 12.00 15.76
N ILE A 141 17.99 10.90 15.06
CA ILE A 141 19.03 9.92 15.40
C ILE A 141 20.38 10.64 15.43
N PHE A 142 20.73 11.40 14.38
CA PHE A 142 21.99 12.14 14.34
C PHE A 142 22.03 13.30 15.34
N TYR A 143 20.90 13.97 15.60
CA TYR A 143 20.85 15.03 16.63
C TYR A 143 21.22 14.48 18.00
N TYR A 144 20.63 13.40 18.46
CA TYR A 144 20.94 12.81 19.75
C TYR A 144 22.30 12.13 19.76
N PHE A 145 22.73 11.56 18.66
CA PHE A 145 24.08 11.01 18.51
C PHE A 145 25.14 12.10 18.74
N PHE A 146 25.09 13.22 18.01
CA PHE A 146 26.02 14.34 18.19
C PHE A 146 25.90 14.97 19.57
N LYS A 147 24.71 15.04 20.13
CA LYS A 147 24.50 15.55 21.48
C LYS A 147 25.20 14.69 22.53
N ILE A 148 25.12 13.34 22.40
CA ILE A 148 25.81 12.39 23.28
C ILE A 148 27.32 12.52 23.14
N LEU A 149 27.86 12.72 21.95
CA LEU A 149 29.31 12.94 21.73
C LEU A 149 29.78 14.23 22.37
N LYS A 150 28.96 15.27 22.41
CA LYS A 150 29.35 16.58 22.99
C LYS A 150 29.26 16.57 24.52
N GLU A 151 28.07 16.39 25.06
CA GLU A 151 27.82 16.45 26.52
C GLU A 151 26.47 15.80 26.89
N GLY A 152 26.07 14.76 26.16
CA GLY A 152 24.75 14.17 26.33
C GLY A 152 24.51 13.49 27.67
N THR A 153 23.27 13.38 28.04
CA THR A 153 22.78 12.73 29.25
C THR A 153 22.31 11.30 28.98
N TYR A 154 22.05 10.49 30.01
CA TYR A 154 21.38 9.19 29.87
C TYR A 154 19.95 9.32 29.32
N SER A 155 19.25 10.45 29.59
CA SER A 155 17.98 10.77 28.98
C SER A 155 18.07 10.90 27.44
N ASP A 156 19.20 11.44 26.92
CA ASP A 156 19.42 11.49 25.46
C ASP A 156 19.69 10.09 24.87
N ALA A 157 20.35 9.21 25.64
CA ALA A 157 20.53 7.81 25.26
C ALA A 157 19.19 7.05 25.17
N ILE A 158 18.28 7.28 26.11
CA ILE A 158 16.92 6.71 26.06
C ILE A 158 16.16 7.25 24.84
N LYS A 159 16.23 8.56 24.56
CA LYS A 159 15.53 9.17 23.41
C LYS A 159 15.98 8.60 22.07
N ILE A 160 17.29 8.47 21.84
CA ILE A 160 17.78 7.86 20.59
C ILE A 160 17.36 6.40 20.49
N SER A 161 17.35 5.64 21.60
CA SER A 161 16.88 4.24 21.59
C SER A 161 15.41 4.12 21.20
N LEU A 162 14.53 4.99 21.70
CA LEU A 162 13.12 5.04 21.33
C LEU A 162 12.94 5.36 19.84
N ILE A 163 13.74 6.30 19.30
CA ILE A 163 13.69 6.69 17.89
C ILE A 163 14.22 5.55 16.99
N ILE A 164 15.32 4.89 17.40
CA ILE A 164 15.87 3.73 16.69
C ILE A 164 14.83 2.61 16.65
N PHE A 165 14.18 2.29 17.77
CA PHE A 165 13.12 1.28 17.82
C PHE A 165 11.95 1.64 16.90
N TRP A 166 11.49 2.89 16.95
CA TRP A 166 10.44 3.35 16.03
C TRP A 166 10.86 3.18 14.57
N HIS A 167 12.11 3.54 14.23
CA HIS A 167 12.64 3.35 12.89
C HIS A 167 12.73 1.86 12.49
N ILE A 168 13.20 0.97 13.38
CA ILE A 168 13.29 -0.48 13.12
C ILE A 168 11.91 -1.06 12.76
N THR A 169 10.84 -0.57 13.39
CA THR A 169 9.50 -1.12 13.25
C THR A 169 8.70 -0.56 12.08
N THR A 170 9.17 0.51 11.43
CA THR A 170 8.39 1.22 10.38
C THR A 170 9.20 1.77 9.24
N GLY A 171 10.50 2.04 9.46
CA GLY A 171 11.34 2.69 8.47
C GLY A 171 12.03 1.71 7.53
N ASN A 172 12.69 2.25 6.52
CA ASN A 172 13.53 1.45 5.64
C ASN A 172 14.80 1.00 6.37
N PRO A 173 15.06 -0.30 6.53
CA PRO A 173 16.22 -0.81 7.27
C PRO A 173 17.57 -0.35 6.73
N SER A 174 17.71 -0.10 5.41
CA SER A 174 18.96 0.36 4.81
C SER A 174 19.45 1.68 5.40
N PHE A 175 18.55 2.64 5.68
CA PHE A 175 18.92 3.89 6.34
C PHE A 175 19.53 3.67 7.73
N LEU A 176 18.98 2.73 8.50
CA LEU A 176 19.47 2.47 9.84
C LEU A 176 20.82 1.74 9.80
N ILE A 177 21.00 0.78 8.88
CA ILE A 177 22.26 0.09 8.68
C ILE A 177 23.36 1.06 8.28
N ILE A 178 23.11 1.91 7.28
CA ILE A 178 24.08 2.94 6.85
C ILE A 178 24.33 3.93 7.99
N SER A 179 23.29 4.41 8.70
CA SER A 179 23.47 5.28 9.86
C SER A 179 24.31 4.63 10.95
N GLY A 180 24.12 3.33 11.21
CA GLY A 180 24.90 2.58 12.19
C GLY A 180 26.39 2.56 11.84
N TYR A 181 26.73 2.28 10.58
CA TYR A 181 28.12 2.33 10.13
C TYR A 181 28.69 3.74 10.19
N LEU A 182 27.98 4.76 9.73
CA LEU A 182 28.41 6.15 9.81
C LEU A 182 28.64 6.59 11.27
N MET A 183 27.74 6.26 12.16
CA MET A 183 27.87 6.57 13.59
C MET A 183 29.04 5.82 14.22
N ALA A 184 29.29 4.56 13.86
CA ALA A 184 30.43 3.78 14.34
C ALA A 184 31.77 4.40 13.90
N PHE A 185 31.90 4.80 12.62
CA PHE A 185 33.09 5.49 12.13
C PHE A 185 33.30 6.85 12.80
N VAL A 186 32.25 7.65 12.92
CA VAL A 186 32.35 8.95 13.63
C VAL A 186 32.70 8.76 15.10
N PHE A 187 32.18 7.71 15.77
CA PHE A 187 32.55 7.39 17.13
C PHE A 187 34.04 6.97 17.24
N LEU A 188 34.53 6.18 16.30
CA LEU A 188 35.95 5.84 16.23
C LEU A 188 36.82 7.11 16.08
N PHE A 189 36.49 8.01 15.17
CA PHE A 189 37.20 9.29 15.04
C PHE A 189 37.11 10.15 16.31
N PHE A 190 35.99 10.14 17.00
CA PHE A 190 35.82 10.79 18.28
C PHE A 190 36.77 10.20 19.35
N VAL A 191 36.87 8.90 19.46
CA VAL A 191 37.79 8.21 20.38
C VAL A 191 39.24 8.59 20.08
N LEU A 192 39.66 8.50 18.81
CA LEU A 192 41.03 8.90 18.41
C LEU A 192 41.31 10.37 18.71
N TRP A 193 40.34 11.26 18.45
CA TRP A 193 40.45 12.67 18.74
C TRP A 193 40.55 12.94 20.25
N LYS A 194 39.80 12.21 21.09
CA LYS A 194 39.83 12.34 22.57
C LYS A 194 41.12 11.76 23.18
N ILE A 195 41.66 10.67 22.63
CA ILE A 195 42.94 10.10 23.02
C ILE A 195 44.05 11.14 22.78
N LYS A 196 44.07 11.71 21.55
CA LYS A 196 45.04 12.76 21.20
C LYS A 196 44.97 13.97 22.17
N ASN A 197 43.79 14.32 22.63
CA ASN A 197 43.57 15.43 23.57
C ASN A 197 43.65 15.01 25.06
N LYS A 198 44.10 13.78 25.39
CA LYS A 198 44.21 13.23 26.73
C LYS A 198 42.92 13.25 27.57
N GLN A 199 41.77 13.07 26.93
CA GLN A 199 40.43 13.14 27.56
C GLN A 199 39.77 11.75 27.71
N ALA A 200 40.48 10.75 28.25
CA ALA A 200 40.03 9.36 28.39
C ALA A 200 38.71 9.22 29.20
N ALA A 201 38.50 9.99 30.22
CA ALA A 201 37.29 9.97 31.06
C ALA A 201 36.02 10.24 30.24
N GLN A 202 36.09 11.12 29.22
CA GLN A 202 34.97 11.40 28.34
C GLN A 202 34.67 10.23 27.41
N ILE A 203 35.70 9.50 26.97
CA ILE A 203 35.53 8.28 26.17
C ILE A 203 34.68 7.27 26.95
N PHE A 204 35.08 6.99 28.19
CA PHE A 204 34.42 6.02 29.05
C PHE A 204 32.94 6.40 29.34
N SER A 205 32.70 7.69 29.70
CA SER A 205 31.35 8.17 29.92
C SER A 205 30.46 8.11 28.67
N THR A 206 31.01 8.43 27.49
CA THR A 206 30.28 8.38 26.21
C THR A 206 29.99 6.92 25.79
N SER A 207 30.97 6.02 25.95
CA SER A 207 30.83 4.58 25.67
C SER A 207 29.72 3.93 26.50
N LYS A 208 29.61 4.29 27.81
CA LYS A 208 28.50 3.81 28.66
C LYS A 208 27.13 4.20 28.11
N LYS A 209 26.99 5.42 27.60
CA LYS A 209 25.74 5.91 27.03
C LYS A 209 25.40 5.20 25.74
N PHE A 210 26.37 4.98 24.84
CA PHE A 210 26.15 4.17 23.64
C PHE A 210 25.90 2.69 23.94
N GLY A 211 26.54 2.14 24.99
CA GLY A 211 26.20 0.80 25.50
C GLY A 211 24.73 0.71 25.93
N LEU A 212 24.22 1.72 26.63
CA LEU A 212 22.80 1.81 26.98
C LEU A 212 21.90 1.92 25.73
N VAL A 213 22.30 2.75 24.73
CA VAL A 213 21.55 2.86 23.46
C VAL A 213 21.43 1.50 22.79
N LEU A 214 22.54 0.77 22.66
CA LEU A 214 22.55 -0.55 22.06
C LEU A 214 21.65 -1.53 22.83
N LEU A 215 21.82 -1.59 24.16
CA LEU A 215 21.05 -2.48 25.02
C LEU A 215 19.54 -2.24 24.89
N LEU A 216 19.11 -0.99 25.05
CA LEU A 216 17.69 -0.65 25.00
C LEU A 216 17.09 -0.86 23.58
N SER A 217 17.85 -0.50 22.54
CA SER A 217 17.39 -0.70 21.16
C SER A 217 17.23 -2.19 20.84
N VAL A 218 18.18 -3.05 21.26
CA VAL A 218 18.10 -4.51 21.06
C VAL A 218 16.94 -5.11 21.85
N LEU A 219 16.78 -4.74 23.13
CA LEU A 219 15.68 -5.26 23.96
C LEU A 219 14.30 -4.90 23.38
N MET A 220 14.11 -3.68 22.88
CA MET A 220 12.86 -3.29 22.24
C MET A 220 12.70 -3.97 20.85
N ALA A 221 13.79 -4.23 20.13
CA ALA A 221 13.75 -4.85 18.82
C ALA A 221 13.64 -6.39 18.84
N LEU A 222 13.59 -7.02 20.01
CA LEU A 222 13.53 -8.50 20.15
C LEU A 222 12.45 -9.16 19.26
N PRO A 223 11.21 -8.64 19.16
CA PRO A 223 10.22 -9.25 18.26
C PRO A 223 10.65 -9.24 16.79
N VAL A 224 11.26 -8.15 16.34
CA VAL A 224 11.74 -8.01 14.95
C VAL A 224 12.91 -8.93 14.69
N ILE A 225 13.86 -9.00 15.61
CA ILE A 225 15.03 -9.91 15.53
C ILE A 225 14.57 -11.36 15.52
N TYR A 226 13.65 -11.73 16.43
CA TYR A 226 13.09 -13.07 16.51
C TYR A 226 12.43 -13.50 15.22
N ASN A 227 11.63 -12.61 14.62
CA ASN A 227 11.02 -12.84 13.31
C ASN A 227 12.04 -12.99 12.19
N ALA A 228 13.02 -12.09 12.13
CA ALA A 228 14.05 -12.12 11.10
C ALA A 228 14.77 -13.45 11.07
N ILE A 229 15.13 -13.99 12.25
CA ILE A 229 15.79 -15.30 12.38
C ILE A 229 14.94 -16.45 11.83
N HIS A 230 13.62 -16.40 12.01
CA HIS A 230 12.73 -17.49 11.59
C HIS A 230 12.23 -17.37 10.14
N ILE A 231 12.10 -16.16 9.61
CA ILE A 231 11.46 -15.92 8.31
C ILE A 231 12.47 -15.66 7.20
N ILE A 232 13.53 -14.87 7.43
CA ILE A 232 14.51 -14.55 6.38
C ILE A 232 15.08 -15.83 5.70
N PRO A 233 15.41 -16.91 6.43
CA PRO A 233 15.88 -18.15 5.79
C PRO A 233 14.90 -18.81 4.82
N LEU A 234 13.60 -18.46 4.91
CA LEU A 234 12.56 -18.99 4.04
C LEU A 234 12.30 -18.11 2.81
N THR A 235 12.90 -16.93 2.77
CA THR A 235 12.66 -15.93 1.73
C THR A 235 13.78 -15.86 0.70
N THR A 236 13.53 -15.16 -0.39
CA THR A 236 14.51 -14.85 -1.43
C THR A 236 15.69 -14.00 -0.94
N ARG A 237 15.62 -13.47 0.29
CA ARG A 237 16.66 -12.64 0.91
C ARG A 237 17.69 -13.44 1.74
N LYS A 238 17.52 -14.76 1.88
CA LYS A 238 18.38 -15.61 2.74
C LYS A 238 19.87 -15.49 2.44
N ASP A 239 20.23 -15.40 1.16
CA ASP A 239 21.62 -15.34 0.69
C ASP A 239 22.08 -13.92 0.31
N GLY A 240 21.23 -12.91 0.60
CA GLY A 240 21.40 -11.55 0.13
C GLY A 240 20.91 -11.36 -1.32
N LEU A 241 21.12 -10.16 -1.84
CA LEU A 241 20.77 -9.79 -3.21
C LEU A 241 21.98 -9.87 -4.12
N ASP A 242 21.77 -10.27 -5.36
CA ASP A 242 22.76 -10.09 -6.42
C ASP A 242 23.17 -8.61 -6.55
N LEU A 243 24.45 -8.40 -6.90
CA LEU A 243 25.03 -7.05 -6.98
C LEU A 243 24.30 -6.16 -8.01
N ALA A 244 23.90 -6.71 -9.14
CA ALA A 244 23.19 -5.94 -10.17
C ALA A 244 21.82 -5.46 -9.65
N TYR A 245 21.07 -6.37 -9.00
CA TYR A 245 19.76 -6.04 -8.42
C TYR A 245 19.88 -5.17 -7.16
N ALA A 246 20.90 -5.39 -6.32
CA ALA A 246 21.14 -4.54 -5.15
C ALA A 246 21.57 -3.12 -5.53
N GLY A 247 22.31 -2.98 -6.63
CA GLY A 247 22.79 -1.70 -7.17
C GLY A 247 21.82 -1.04 -8.13
N ASP A 248 20.66 -1.63 -8.36
CA ASP A 248 19.58 -0.98 -9.08
C ASP A 248 19.21 0.35 -8.42
N GLU A 249 18.72 1.33 -9.18
CA GLU A 249 18.48 2.69 -8.74
C GLU A 249 19.75 3.43 -8.25
N SER A 250 20.91 3.18 -8.84
CA SER A 250 22.15 3.96 -8.62
C SER A 250 21.96 5.42 -9.04
N PHE A 251 22.56 6.35 -8.30
CA PHE A 251 22.54 7.77 -8.64
C PHE A 251 23.54 8.06 -9.74
N TYR A 252 23.05 8.37 -10.94
CA TYR A 252 23.88 8.63 -12.12
C TYR A 252 24.48 10.04 -12.14
N TYR A 253 25.60 10.22 -12.82
CA TYR A 253 26.28 11.53 -12.90
C TYR A 253 25.40 12.63 -13.52
N GLN A 254 24.54 12.29 -14.49
CA GLN A 254 23.60 13.23 -15.09
C GLN A 254 22.62 13.82 -14.06
N ASN A 255 22.31 13.08 -13.00
CA ASN A 255 21.38 13.50 -11.97
C ASN A 255 21.92 14.57 -11.03
N PHE A 256 23.23 14.89 -11.09
CA PHE A 256 23.79 16.07 -10.41
C PHE A 256 23.15 17.38 -10.87
N LEU A 257 22.60 17.43 -12.08
CA LEU A 257 21.83 18.57 -12.55
C LEU A 257 20.59 18.82 -11.69
N GLY A 258 20.00 17.77 -11.09
CA GLY A 258 18.87 17.85 -10.19
C GLY A 258 19.12 18.65 -8.91
N PHE A 259 20.37 18.94 -8.54
CA PHE A 259 20.67 19.89 -7.46
C PHE A 259 20.37 21.34 -7.83
N PHE A 260 20.41 21.66 -9.10
CA PHE A 260 20.24 23.02 -9.63
C PHE A 260 18.89 23.19 -10.33
N ILE A 261 18.37 22.13 -10.95
CA ILE A 261 17.21 22.17 -11.82
C ILE A 261 16.07 21.44 -11.15
N PRO A 262 15.01 22.17 -10.76
CA PRO A 262 13.83 21.55 -10.16
C PRO A 262 13.11 20.66 -11.16
N LEU A 263 12.52 19.56 -10.68
CA LEU A 263 11.68 18.64 -11.43
C LEU A 263 12.31 17.98 -12.68
N ILE A 264 13.61 18.13 -12.92
CA ILE A 264 14.29 17.57 -14.10
C ILE A 264 14.14 16.04 -14.19
N THR A 265 13.99 15.36 -13.07
CA THR A 265 13.83 13.90 -13.00
C THR A 265 12.35 13.46 -13.09
N ILE A 266 11.41 14.38 -13.15
CA ILE A 266 9.96 14.11 -13.21
C ILE A 266 9.41 14.33 -14.62
N THR A 267 10.06 15.15 -15.43
CA THR A 267 9.66 15.41 -16.82
C THR A 267 9.99 14.22 -17.73
N ASN A 268 9.29 14.09 -18.85
CA ASN A 268 9.49 13.01 -19.84
C ASN A 268 10.83 13.08 -20.59
N VAL A 269 11.77 13.90 -20.16
CA VAL A 269 13.11 13.95 -20.76
C VAL A 269 13.93 12.77 -20.27
N ASP A 270 14.07 11.78 -21.11
CA ASP A 270 14.93 10.62 -20.85
C ASP A 270 16.41 10.99 -20.88
N LEU A 271 16.98 11.19 -19.70
CA LEU A 271 18.41 11.46 -19.54
C LEU A 271 19.26 10.19 -19.41
N THR A 272 18.65 9.07 -19.02
CA THR A 272 19.40 7.86 -18.61
C THR A 272 18.78 6.54 -19.07
N GLY A 273 17.55 6.54 -19.57
CA GLY A 273 16.82 5.32 -19.97
C GLY A 273 16.29 4.45 -18.82
N TYR A 274 16.34 4.95 -17.56
CA TYR A 274 15.83 4.28 -16.36
C TYR A 274 14.78 5.14 -15.65
N GLU A 275 14.15 4.62 -14.60
CA GLU A 275 13.19 5.34 -13.75
C GLU A 275 13.85 6.53 -13.05
N GLN A 276 13.89 7.67 -13.73
CA GLN A 276 14.60 8.88 -13.30
C GLN A 276 13.97 9.55 -12.08
N GLU A 277 12.74 9.20 -11.79
CA GLU A 277 11.89 9.83 -10.79
C GLU A 277 12.46 9.76 -9.38
N LEU A 278 13.13 8.63 -9.05
CA LEU A 278 13.70 8.37 -7.73
C LEU A 278 15.00 9.18 -7.45
N TRP A 279 15.48 9.95 -8.39
CA TRP A 279 16.77 10.65 -8.26
C TRP A 279 16.65 12.14 -8.00
N SER A 280 15.45 12.63 -7.69
CA SER A 280 15.28 14.04 -7.37
C SER A 280 16.05 14.44 -6.11
N CYS A 281 16.93 15.40 -6.23
CA CYS A 281 17.81 15.85 -5.15
C CYS A 281 17.73 17.36 -4.89
N TYR A 282 16.73 18.04 -5.44
CA TYR A 282 16.57 19.47 -5.31
C TYR A 282 16.29 19.90 -3.86
N ILE A 283 17.12 20.81 -3.36
CA ILE A 283 17.00 21.42 -2.04
C ILE A 283 16.96 22.95 -2.08
N GLY A 284 16.66 23.49 -3.26
CA GLY A 284 16.68 24.92 -3.53
C GLY A 284 18.06 25.39 -4.03
N ALA A 285 18.02 26.18 -5.08
CA ALA A 285 19.22 26.67 -5.77
C ALA A 285 20.14 27.48 -4.85
N PHE A 286 19.56 28.30 -3.99
CA PHE A 286 20.33 29.04 -3.00
C PHE A 286 21.04 28.15 -1.98
N THR A 287 20.37 27.06 -1.55
CA THR A 287 20.93 26.14 -0.55
C THR A 287 22.19 25.45 -1.06
N ILE A 288 22.18 24.96 -2.30
CA ILE A 288 23.37 24.34 -2.91
C ILE A 288 24.54 25.32 -3.02
N LEU A 289 24.26 26.56 -3.39
CA LEU A 289 25.32 27.55 -3.46
C LEU A 289 25.93 27.85 -2.10
N PHE A 290 25.08 28.07 -1.08
CA PHE A 290 25.60 28.34 0.26
C PHE A 290 26.34 27.14 0.83
N PHE A 291 26.00 25.94 0.41
CA PHE A 291 26.77 24.73 0.70
C PHE A 291 28.18 24.83 0.12
N VAL A 292 28.31 25.10 -1.18
CA VAL A 292 29.62 25.19 -1.86
C VAL A 292 30.50 26.27 -1.21
N ILE A 293 29.93 27.47 -0.99
CA ILE A 293 30.69 28.57 -0.33
C ILE A 293 31.00 28.20 1.13
N GLY A 294 30.05 27.52 1.81
CA GLY A 294 30.22 27.08 3.21
C GLY A 294 31.34 26.07 3.37
N LEU A 295 31.68 25.27 2.36
CA LEU A 295 32.82 24.36 2.39
C LEU A 295 34.17 25.06 2.52
N ALA A 296 34.30 26.30 2.11
CA ALA A 296 35.55 27.09 2.24
C ALA A 296 35.82 27.62 3.65
N ARG A 297 34.91 27.48 4.63
CA ARG A 297 35.08 27.99 5.99
C ARG A 297 35.96 27.10 6.86
N LYS A 298 36.53 27.71 7.94
CA LYS A 298 37.20 26.95 9.00
C LYS A 298 36.23 25.97 9.65
N LYS A 299 36.69 24.75 9.89
CA LYS A 299 35.90 23.63 10.38
C LYS A 299 36.43 23.11 11.71
N ASN A 300 35.52 22.80 12.61
CA ASN A 300 35.81 22.07 13.83
C ASN A 300 35.63 20.54 13.63
N PHE A 301 35.85 19.75 14.66
CA PHE A 301 35.69 18.29 14.63
C PHE A 301 34.28 17.87 14.15
N PHE A 302 33.22 18.48 14.69
CA PHE A 302 31.84 18.13 14.32
C PHE A 302 31.49 18.53 12.85
N ASP A 303 32.11 19.61 12.34
CA ASP A 303 31.95 20.00 10.95
C ASP A 303 32.57 18.96 10.02
N TRP A 304 33.76 18.46 10.35
CA TRP A 304 34.41 17.43 9.54
C TRP A 304 33.66 16.11 9.60
N THR A 305 33.12 15.72 10.76
CA THR A 305 32.32 14.50 10.86
C THR A 305 31.01 14.62 10.08
N LEU A 306 30.38 15.78 10.05
CA LEU A 306 29.20 16.04 9.22
C LEU A 306 29.52 15.95 7.72
N ILE A 307 30.62 16.57 7.26
CA ILE A 307 31.08 16.51 5.87
C ILE A 307 31.40 15.06 5.49
N PHE A 308 32.06 14.30 6.38
CA PHE A 308 32.32 12.87 6.19
C PHE A 308 31.02 12.08 5.96
N ILE A 309 30.00 12.29 6.81
CA ILE A 309 28.69 11.65 6.68
C ILE A 309 28.08 11.93 5.30
N GLY A 310 28.06 13.19 4.88
CA GLY A 310 27.50 13.58 3.58
C GLY A 310 28.28 13.02 2.40
N THR A 311 29.62 13.07 2.47
CA THR A 311 30.50 12.56 1.41
C THR A 311 30.34 11.06 1.24
N VAL A 312 30.36 10.30 2.33
CA VAL A 312 30.16 8.84 2.31
C VAL A 312 28.76 8.51 1.79
N GLY A 313 27.72 9.25 2.23
CA GLY A 313 26.36 9.09 1.72
C GLY A 313 26.27 9.29 0.20
N LEU A 314 26.90 10.35 -0.33
CA LEU A 314 26.95 10.60 -1.78
C LEU A 314 27.71 9.49 -2.54
N VAL A 315 28.83 9.04 -2.00
CA VAL A 315 29.67 7.99 -2.60
C VAL A 315 28.90 6.65 -2.67
N ILE A 316 28.17 6.31 -1.60
CA ILE A 316 27.29 5.12 -1.60
C ILE A 316 26.16 5.30 -2.62
N ALA A 317 25.55 6.48 -2.70
CA ALA A 317 24.46 6.78 -3.63
C ALA A 317 24.85 6.57 -5.11
N LEU A 318 26.11 6.80 -5.47
CA LEU A 318 26.61 6.53 -6.83
C LEU A 318 26.51 5.03 -7.22
N GLY A 319 26.33 4.14 -6.27
CA GLY A 319 26.04 2.74 -6.51
C GLY A 319 27.02 2.07 -7.47
N LEU A 320 26.50 1.49 -8.52
CA LEU A 320 27.32 0.79 -9.55
C LEU A 320 28.17 1.73 -10.41
N GLN A 321 27.94 3.06 -10.35
CA GLN A 321 28.76 4.04 -11.06
C GLN A 321 30.17 4.17 -10.45
N TRP A 322 30.38 3.66 -9.24
CA TRP A 322 31.65 3.74 -8.51
C TRP A 322 32.00 2.44 -7.80
N PRO A 323 33.30 2.08 -7.70
CA PRO A 323 33.73 0.78 -7.14
C PRO A 323 33.46 0.63 -5.63
N VAL A 324 33.12 1.70 -4.92
CA VAL A 324 32.91 1.66 -3.47
C VAL A 324 31.69 0.85 -3.10
N TYR A 325 30.57 1.03 -3.78
CA TYR A 325 29.34 0.26 -3.46
C TYR A 325 29.51 -1.24 -3.69
N PRO A 326 30.07 -1.73 -4.82
CA PRO A 326 30.41 -3.14 -5.00
C PRO A 326 31.34 -3.71 -3.91
N PHE A 327 32.31 -2.91 -3.44
CA PHE A 327 33.18 -3.30 -2.33
C PHE A 327 32.39 -3.45 -1.02
N LEU A 328 31.54 -2.45 -0.68
CA LEU A 328 30.70 -2.51 0.54
C LEU A 328 29.69 -3.66 0.48
N HIS A 329 29.06 -3.90 -0.67
CA HIS A 329 28.13 -4.99 -0.90
C HIS A 329 28.79 -6.36 -0.63
N LYS A 330 30.03 -6.54 -1.06
CA LYS A 330 30.76 -7.80 -0.91
C LYS A 330 31.27 -8.04 0.51
N TYR A 331 31.75 -6.99 1.19
CA TYR A 331 32.52 -7.16 2.43
C TYR A 331 31.83 -6.64 3.69
N LEU A 332 30.83 -5.77 3.56
CA LEU A 332 30.18 -5.19 4.74
C LEU A 332 28.91 -5.99 5.10
N PRO A 333 28.79 -6.53 6.33
CA PRO A 333 27.60 -7.27 6.74
C PRO A 333 26.30 -6.47 6.51
N LEU A 334 25.22 -7.15 6.12
CA LEU A 334 23.90 -6.59 5.86
C LEU A 334 23.83 -5.57 4.72
N PHE A 335 24.93 -5.25 4.04
CA PHE A 335 24.92 -4.28 2.95
C PHE A 335 24.32 -4.86 1.66
N ASN A 336 24.32 -6.18 1.52
CA ASN A 336 23.77 -6.93 0.39
C ASN A 336 22.28 -7.32 0.57
N VAL A 337 21.60 -6.87 1.62
CA VAL A 337 20.22 -7.29 1.89
C VAL A 337 19.19 -6.36 1.25
N PHE A 338 19.56 -5.11 0.98
CA PHE A 338 18.67 -4.07 0.46
C PHE A 338 19.19 -3.48 -0.85
N ARG A 339 18.26 -3.03 -1.68
CA ARG A 339 18.52 -2.33 -2.93
C ARG A 339 18.41 -0.81 -2.77
N MET A 340 18.60 -0.07 -3.85
CA MET A 340 18.47 1.39 -3.96
C MET A 340 19.57 2.16 -3.22
N PRO A 341 20.81 2.14 -3.72
CA PRO A 341 21.91 2.89 -3.12
C PRO A 341 21.67 4.40 -3.14
N ASN A 342 20.86 4.93 -4.08
CA ASN A 342 20.45 6.34 -4.15
C ASN A 342 19.79 6.87 -2.86
N LEU A 343 19.18 6.02 -2.04
CA LEU A 343 18.63 6.42 -0.74
C LEU A 343 19.69 7.06 0.17
N SER A 344 20.95 6.69 0.02
CA SER A 344 22.08 7.28 0.78
C SER A 344 22.31 8.75 0.47
N LEU A 345 21.75 9.28 -0.62
CA LEU A 345 21.77 10.70 -0.96
C LEU A 345 21.18 11.59 0.13
N LEU A 346 20.24 11.06 0.93
CA LEU A 346 19.65 11.75 2.08
C LEU A 346 20.70 12.31 3.02
N PHE A 347 21.77 11.56 3.30
CA PHE A 347 22.86 12.00 4.21
C PHE A 347 23.65 13.16 3.61
N PHE A 348 23.84 13.19 2.29
CA PHE A 348 24.44 14.32 1.61
C PHE A 348 23.54 15.56 1.66
N LEU A 349 22.24 15.40 1.36
CA LEU A 349 21.28 16.52 1.40
C LEU A 349 21.18 17.12 2.80
N MET A 350 21.09 16.28 3.83
CA MET A 350 21.09 16.71 5.21
C MET A 350 22.37 17.53 5.55
N THR A 351 23.52 17.04 5.12
CA THR A 351 24.81 17.72 5.30
C THR A 351 24.84 19.06 4.57
N ALA A 352 24.43 19.08 3.30
CA ALA A 352 24.41 20.28 2.48
C ALA A 352 23.55 21.39 3.08
N ILE A 353 22.37 21.03 3.58
CA ILE A 353 21.46 21.97 4.24
C ILE A 353 22.09 22.52 5.54
N ILE A 354 22.72 21.69 6.37
CA ILE A 354 23.34 22.16 7.64
C ILE A 354 24.55 23.06 7.35
N VAL A 355 25.41 22.72 6.39
CA VAL A 355 26.58 23.54 6.04
C VAL A 355 26.12 24.88 5.48
N SER A 356 25.07 24.91 4.65
CA SER A 356 24.44 26.13 4.13
C SER A 356 23.87 26.97 5.26
N ALA A 357 23.12 26.39 6.17
CA ALA A 357 22.56 27.04 7.32
C ALA A 357 23.66 27.64 8.24
N LYS A 358 24.76 26.90 8.39
CA LYS A 358 25.91 27.34 9.17
C LYS A 358 26.62 28.53 8.51
N TYR A 359 26.70 28.57 7.18
CA TYR A 359 27.20 29.71 6.43
C TYR A 359 26.31 30.96 6.68
N LEU A 360 24.98 30.78 6.56
CA LEU A 360 24.01 31.86 6.77
C LEU A 360 23.89 32.32 8.23
N SER A 361 24.37 31.56 9.19
CA SER A 361 24.34 31.93 10.61
C SER A 361 25.43 32.96 11.02
N ASP A 362 26.43 33.18 10.15
CA ASP A 362 27.54 34.10 10.41
C ASP A 362 27.32 35.44 9.72
N GLU A 363 27.11 36.51 10.48
CA GLU A 363 26.78 37.82 9.97
C GLU A 363 27.85 38.37 9.03
N LYS A 364 29.15 38.16 9.32
CA LYS A 364 30.26 38.61 8.45
C LYS A 364 30.27 37.91 7.08
N SER A 365 29.88 36.67 7.06
CA SER A 365 29.74 35.88 5.81
C SER A 365 28.56 36.38 4.97
N VAL A 366 27.48 36.73 5.65
CA VAL A 366 26.26 37.28 5.02
C VAL A 366 26.50 38.64 4.36
N GLU A 367 27.23 39.54 5.00
CA GLU A 367 27.59 40.82 4.36
C GLU A 367 28.37 40.62 3.08
N LYS A 368 29.31 39.66 3.04
CA LYS A 368 30.05 39.32 1.83
C LYS A 368 29.18 38.71 0.73
N LEU A 369 28.12 38.00 1.12
CA LEU A 369 27.14 37.40 0.19
C LEU A 369 26.50 38.47 -0.70
N PHE A 370 26.16 39.61 -0.15
CA PHE A 370 25.53 40.72 -0.88
C PHE A 370 26.53 41.60 -1.66
N SER A 371 27.78 41.14 -1.80
CA SER A 371 28.75 41.84 -2.66
C SER A 371 28.43 41.64 -4.15
N LYS A 372 28.62 42.69 -4.96
CA LYS A 372 28.40 42.64 -6.42
C LYS A 372 29.14 41.47 -7.09
N LYS A 373 30.34 41.12 -6.60
CA LYS A 373 31.18 40.06 -7.12
C LYS A 373 30.53 38.66 -6.91
N VAL A 374 30.01 38.39 -5.71
CA VAL A 374 29.39 37.07 -5.41
C VAL A 374 28.13 36.91 -6.25
N VAL A 375 27.31 37.94 -6.36
CA VAL A 375 26.08 37.90 -7.12
C VAL A 375 26.38 37.79 -8.63
N GLY A 376 27.40 38.48 -9.13
CA GLY A 376 27.82 38.32 -10.52
C GLY A 376 28.21 36.88 -10.85
N ILE A 377 29.01 36.24 -9.99
CA ILE A 377 29.35 34.80 -10.13
C ILE A 377 28.09 33.92 -10.14
N PHE A 378 27.16 34.24 -9.29
CA PHE A 378 25.88 33.51 -9.15
C PHE A 378 25.06 33.60 -10.42
N SER A 379 24.86 34.81 -10.89
CA SER A 379 24.12 35.04 -12.13
C SER A 379 24.77 34.37 -13.31
N LEU A 380 26.13 34.35 -13.36
CA LEU A 380 26.88 33.67 -14.41
C LEU A 380 26.69 32.15 -14.36
N VAL A 381 26.77 31.54 -13.15
CA VAL A 381 26.51 30.09 -12.99
C VAL A 381 25.11 29.72 -13.46
N TRP A 382 24.09 30.48 -13.06
CA TRP A 382 22.72 30.27 -13.51
C TRP A 382 22.53 30.48 -15.00
N LEU A 383 23.18 31.47 -15.58
CA LEU A 383 23.15 31.65 -17.02
C LEU A 383 23.73 30.44 -17.76
N VAL A 384 24.86 29.91 -17.28
CA VAL A 384 25.48 28.70 -17.85
C VAL A 384 24.55 27.51 -17.74
N VAL A 385 23.88 27.28 -16.57
CA VAL A 385 22.90 26.22 -16.39
C VAL A 385 21.73 26.38 -17.33
N LEU A 386 21.19 27.59 -17.51
CA LEU A 386 20.10 27.87 -18.43
C LEU A 386 20.52 27.61 -19.90
N MET A 387 21.71 28.02 -20.29
CA MET A 387 22.22 27.79 -21.65
C MET A 387 22.45 26.30 -21.91
N ALA A 388 22.97 25.56 -20.92
CA ALA A 388 23.12 24.11 -21.03
C ALA A 388 21.77 23.40 -21.16
N MET A 389 20.76 23.85 -20.47
CA MET A 389 19.41 23.31 -20.58
C MET A 389 18.73 23.65 -21.88
N LEU A 390 18.87 24.89 -22.32
CA LEU A 390 18.37 25.31 -23.64
C LEU A 390 18.99 24.47 -24.76
N TYR A 391 20.29 24.24 -24.66
CA TYR A 391 20.99 23.38 -25.61
C TYR A 391 20.47 21.93 -25.59
N THR A 392 20.26 21.36 -24.39
CA THR A 392 19.71 20.01 -24.27
C THR A 392 18.28 19.94 -24.77
N ALA A 393 17.43 20.91 -24.46
CA ALA A 393 16.06 20.97 -24.95
C ALA A 393 16.01 21.03 -26.48
N MET A 394 16.81 21.90 -27.09
CA MET A 394 16.88 22.04 -28.57
C MET A 394 17.44 20.80 -29.27
N LYS A 395 18.34 20.06 -28.63
CA LYS A 395 18.94 18.85 -29.16
C LYS A 395 18.01 17.64 -29.14
N HIS A 396 17.23 17.47 -28.05
CA HIS A 396 16.42 16.28 -27.82
C HIS A 396 14.97 16.45 -28.28
N ASP A 397 14.44 17.66 -28.31
CA ASP A 397 13.07 17.95 -28.75
C ASP A 397 13.07 18.63 -30.11
N LYS A 398 12.91 17.87 -31.21
CA LYS A 398 12.83 18.39 -32.57
C LYS A 398 11.67 19.35 -32.81
N ASN A 399 10.63 19.29 -31.96
CA ASN A 399 9.44 20.14 -32.03
C ASN A 399 9.39 21.16 -30.86
N TYR A 400 10.54 21.50 -30.30
CA TYR A 400 10.61 22.42 -29.19
C TYR A 400 9.91 23.75 -29.49
N SER A 401 8.87 24.02 -28.73
CA SER A 401 8.11 25.28 -28.78
C SER A 401 8.49 26.16 -27.60
N PHE A 402 8.75 27.44 -27.87
CA PHE A 402 8.95 28.44 -26.80
C PHE A 402 7.66 28.84 -26.06
N ASN A 403 6.49 28.33 -26.47
CA ASN A 403 5.25 28.59 -25.77
C ASN A 403 5.29 27.98 -24.35
N LEU A 404 5.24 28.85 -23.33
CA LEU A 404 5.23 28.43 -21.92
C LEU A 404 3.95 27.67 -21.55
N PHE A 405 2.85 27.93 -22.24
CA PHE A 405 1.51 27.40 -21.99
C PHE A 405 0.94 26.81 -23.28
N ASP A 406 1.53 25.73 -23.75
CA ASP A 406 0.93 24.96 -24.84
C ASP A 406 -0.41 24.36 -24.40
N ASN A 407 -1.22 23.87 -25.34
CA ASN A 407 -2.58 23.34 -25.10
C ASN A 407 -2.57 22.06 -24.25
N TYR A 408 -2.15 22.16 -23.00
CA TYR A 408 -2.22 21.07 -22.04
C TYR A 408 -3.61 21.04 -21.38
N SER A 409 -4.17 19.85 -21.24
CA SER A 409 -5.50 19.66 -20.66
C SER A 409 -5.57 20.02 -19.17
N ASN A 410 -4.43 19.87 -18.45
CA ASN A 410 -4.34 20.14 -17.02
C ASN A 410 -2.88 20.35 -16.57
N LEU A 411 -2.73 20.89 -15.35
CA LEU A 411 -1.42 21.19 -14.75
C LEU A 411 -0.53 19.95 -14.62
N ARG A 412 -1.11 18.77 -14.35
CA ARG A 412 -0.33 17.52 -14.23
C ARG A 412 0.31 17.15 -15.56
N GLN A 413 -0.46 17.19 -16.65
CA GLN A 413 0.04 16.98 -18.01
C GLN A 413 1.15 18.00 -18.35
N TRP A 414 0.94 19.28 -18.01
CA TRP A 414 1.95 20.31 -18.21
C TRP A 414 3.28 19.96 -17.50
N ILE A 415 3.24 19.47 -16.24
CA ILE A 415 4.46 19.11 -15.50
C ILE A 415 5.20 17.96 -16.19
N TYR A 416 4.49 16.96 -16.69
CA TYR A 416 5.11 15.81 -17.36
C TYR A 416 5.67 16.14 -18.73
N GLU A 417 4.95 16.93 -19.50
CA GLU A 417 5.27 17.19 -20.91
C GLU A 417 6.06 18.48 -21.10
N ALA A 418 6.03 19.41 -20.14
CA ALA A 418 6.83 20.62 -20.21
C ALA A 418 8.32 20.27 -20.18
N SER A 419 9.08 20.86 -21.10
CA SER A 419 10.53 20.67 -21.07
C SER A 419 11.13 21.18 -19.76
N PRO A 420 12.18 20.54 -19.21
CA PRO A 420 12.86 21.02 -18.02
C PRO A 420 13.30 22.49 -18.10
N PHE A 421 13.55 22.98 -19.32
CA PHE A 421 13.89 24.37 -19.57
C PHE A 421 12.73 25.32 -19.21
N LYS A 422 11.48 25.01 -19.58
CA LYS A 422 10.30 25.84 -19.26
C LYS A 422 10.10 25.95 -17.73
N ILE A 423 10.24 24.84 -17.04
CA ILE A 423 10.11 24.78 -15.57
C ILE A 423 11.25 25.58 -14.90
N THR A 424 12.47 25.43 -15.41
CA THR A 424 13.64 26.17 -14.90
C THR A 424 13.52 27.67 -15.14
N LEU A 425 12.98 28.10 -16.26
CA LEU A 425 12.71 29.53 -16.52
C LEU A 425 11.79 30.13 -15.44
N PHE A 426 10.77 29.43 -15.02
CA PHE A 426 9.88 29.88 -13.95
C PHE A 426 10.62 30.04 -12.61
N HIS A 427 11.47 29.11 -12.23
CA HIS A 427 12.32 29.23 -11.04
C HIS A 427 13.36 30.35 -11.19
N CYS A 428 13.93 30.55 -12.36
CA CYS A 428 14.86 31.65 -12.63
C CYS A 428 14.19 33.03 -12.51
N PHE A 429 12.94 33.15 -12.88
CA PHE A 429 12.18 34.37 -12.70
C PHE A 429 12.08 34.75 -11.21
N ILE A 430 11.72 33.80 -10.34
CA ILE A 430 11.68 34.00 -8.89
C ILE A 430 13.07 34.39 -8.36
N PHE A 431 14.10 33.73 -8.86
CA PHE A 431 15.48 34.00 -8.50
C PHE A 431 15.91 35.42 -8.88
N LEU A 432 15.67 35.82 -10.15
CA LEU A 432 15.96 37.18 -10.63
C LEU A 432 15.18 38.22 -9.84
N LEU A 433 13.90 38.03 -9.60
CA LEU A 433 13.08 38.93 -8.78
C LEU A 433 13.69 39.11 -7.39
N THR A 434 14.13 37.99 -6.77
CA THR A 434 14.78 38.02 -5.46
C THR A 434 16.07 38.82 -5.50
N ILE A 435 16.93 38.62 -6.52
CA ILE A 435 18.16 39.37 -6.71
C ILE A 435 17.86 40.88 -6.90
N VAL A 436 16.91 41.22 -7.75
CA VAL A 436 16.52 42.58 -8.00
C VAL A 436 16.08 43.29 -6.71
N VAL A 437 15.22 42.63 -5.92
CA VAL A 437 14.77 43.17 -4.62
C VAL A 437 15.94 43.36 -3.65
N LEU A 438 16.87 42.38 -3.59
CA LEU A 438 18.04 42.46 -2.70
C LEU A 438 19.05 43.56 -3.08
N PHE A 439 19.09 43.97 -4.35
CA PHE A 439 20.05 44.96 -4.85
C PHE A 439 19.45 46.37 -4.98
N ILE A 440 18.22 46.51 -5.43
CA ILE A 440 17.59 47.82 -5.67
C ILE A 440 17.06 48.40 -4.38
N ALA A 441 16.53 47.58 -3.47
CA ALA A 441 16.00 48.04 -2.21
C ALA A 441 17.15 48.35 -1.23
N ASP A 442 17.15 49.56 -0.68
CA ASP A 442 18.07 49.96 0.40
C ASP A 442 17.67 49.32 1.73
N LEU A 443 17.87 48.02 1.82
CA LEU A 443 17.48 47.17 2.94
C LEU A 443 18.67 46.91 3.88
N SER A 444 18.41 46.89 5.17
CA SER A 444 19.39 46.41 6.15
C SER A 444 19.74 44.95 5.89
N VAL A 445 20.92 44.50 6.29
CA VAL A 445 21.39 43.12 6.16
C VAL A 445 20.38 42.11 6.73
N LYS A 446 19.76 42.47 7.88
CA LYS A 446 18.69 41.64 8.50
C LYS A 446 17.45 41.51 7.61
N SER A 447 17.04 42.61 6.96
CA SER A 447 15.89 42.59 6.05
C SER A 447 16.21 41.82 4.78
N LYS A 448 17.42 41.95 4.24
CA LYS A 448 17.91 41.17 3.09
C LYS A 448 17.90 39.67 3.39
N LEU A 449 18.32 39.26 4.60
CA LEU A 449 18.22 37.85 5.04
C LEU A 449 16.78 37.37 5.12
N LYS A 450 15.84 38.15 5.60
CA LYS A 450 14.43 37.78 5.65
C LYS A 450 13.88 37.56 4.23
N VAL A 451 14.16 38.48 3.32
CA VAL A 451 13.75 38.32 1.89
C VAL A 451 14.34 37.04 1.31
N LEU A 452 15.63 36.78 1.54
CA LEU A 452 16.29 35.57 1.08
C LEU A 452 15.64 34.31 1.68
N PHE A 453 15.30 34.28 2.96
CA PHE A 453 14.66 33.14 3.60
C PHE A 453 13.25 32.88 3.06
N ILE A 454 12.50 33.95 2.80
CA ILE A 454 11.20 33.85 2.14
C ILE A 454 11.35 33.26 0.75
N ALA A 455 12.30 33.79 -0.04
CA ALA A 455 12.57 33.32 -1.39
C ALA A 455 12.99 31.83 -1.43
N CYS A 456 13.92 31.42 -0.55
CA CYS A 456 14.31 30.01 -0.43
C CYS A 456 13.14 29.12 -0.04
N GLY A 457 12.30 29.58 0.88
CA GLY A 457 11.12 28.85 1.32
C GLY A 457 10.09 28.67 0.20
N PHE A 458 9.87 29.72 -0.60
CA PHE A 458 8.98 29.70 -1.75
C PHE A 458 9.51 28.81 -2.89
N ASP A 459 10.81 28.89 -3.18
CA ASP A 459 11.47 28.06 -4.18
C ASP A 459 11.26 26.56 -3.93
N VAL A 460 11.52 26.13 -2.69
CA VAL A 460 11.32 24.74 -2.30
C VAL A 460 9.85 24.37 -2.22
N LEU A 461 8.97 25.28 -1.78
CA LEU A 461 7.52 25.06 -1.74
C LEU A 461 6.93 24.82 -3.13
N ILE A 462 7.32 25.63 -4.11
CA ILE A 462 6.85 25.50 -5.51
C ILE A 462 7.34 24.17 -6.10
N ASN A 463 8.62 23.84 -5.93
CA ASN A 463 9.16 22.57 -6.39
C ASN A 463 8.39 21.39 -5.77
N TYR A 464 8.12 21.43 -4.46
CA TYR A 464 7.37 20.39 -3.76
C TYR A 464 5.93 20.30 -4.26
N GLN A 465 5.23 21.42 -4.44
CA GLN A 465 3.84 21.43 -4.92
C GLN A 465 3.71 20.88 -6.34
N LEU A 466 4.55 21.34 -7.26
CA LEU A 466 4.52 20.84 -8.64
C LEU A 466 4.89 19.35 -8.70
N GLY A 467 5.95 18.95 -7.99
CA GLY A 467 6.33 17.54 -7.91
C GLY A 467 5.30 16.67 -7.19
N GLY A 468 4.65 17.20 -6.16
CA GLY A 468 3.57 16.52 -5.42
C GLY A 468 2.34 16.26 -6.30
N ILE A 469 1.95 17.22 -7.15
CA ILE A 469 0.86 17.04 -8.13
C ILE A 469 1.21 15.95 -9.14
N ALA A 470 2.46 15.84 -9.51
CA ALA A 470 2.91 14.81 -10.43
C ALA A 470 3.00 13.42 -9.78
N ARG A 471 3.42 13.32 -8.50
CA ARG A 471 3.92 12.05 -7.92
C ARG A 471 3.31 11.61 -6.60
N ILE A 472 2.68 12.50 -5.86
CA ILE A 472 2.20 12.20 -4.50
C ILE A 472 0.68 12.26 -4.43
N PHE A 473 0.09 13.31 -5.03
CA PHE A 473 -1.33 13.61 -4.88
C PHE A 473 -2.15 12.94 -5.98
N SER A 474 -3.09 12.10 -5.60
CA SER A 474 -4.01 11.47 -6.54
C SER A 474 -4.91 12.52 -7.22
N VAL A 475 -5.33 12.24 -8.44
CA VAL A 475 -6.38 13.00 -9.12
C VAL A 475 -7.75 12.78 -8.47
N GLU A 476 -7.92 11.66 -7.76
CA GLU A 476 -9.14 11.29 -7.07
C GLU A 476 -9.24 11.97 -5.71
N LYS A 477 -10.45 12.42 -5.35
CA LYS A 477 -10.70 13.01 -4.04
C LYS A 477 -10.64 11.97 -2.94
N ALA A 478 -10.01 12.31 -1.82
CA ALA A 478 -9.92 11.40 -0.67
C ALA A 478 -11.29 10.91 -0.18
N LYS A 479 -12.34 11.74 -0.31
CA LYS A 479 -13.71 11.37 0.05
C LYS A 479 -14.24 10.23 -0.82
N ASP A 480 -14.06 10.33 -2.13
CA ASP A 480 -14.58 9.36 -3.10
C ASP A 480 -13.81 8.02 -2.95
N MET A 481 -12.49 8.12 -2.77
CA MET A 481 -11.66 6.95 -2.45
C MET A 481 -12.12 6.27 -1.15
N ASN A 482 -12.36 7.03 -0.09
CA ASN A 482 -12.76 6.46 1.20
C ASN A 482 -14.18 5.88 1.16
N GLU A 483 -15.09 6.46 0.40
CA GLU A 483 -16.42 5.90 0.15
C GLU A 483 -16.31 4.58 -0.60
N TYR A 484 -15.46 4.49 -1.61
CA TYR A 484 -15.19 3.24 -2.31
C TYR A 484 -14.66 2.15 -1.38
N PHE A 485 -13.67 2.46 -0.52
CA PHE A 485 -13.15 1.51 0.47
C PHE A 485 -14.17 1.05 1.50
N SER A 486 -15.13 1.90 1.82
CA SER A 486 -16.20 1.53 2.76
C SER A 486 -17.11 0.42 2.24
N ARG A 487 -17.06 0.14 0.93
CA ARG A 487 -17.87 -0.90 0.27
C ARG A 487 -17.28 -2.30 0.39
N PHE A 488 -15.99 -2.41 0.72
CA PHE A 488 -15.33 -3.71 0.86
C PHE A 488 -15.76 -4.47 2.12
N PRO A 489 -15.67 -5.82 2.09
CA PRO A 489 -15.90 -6.65 3.27
C PRO A 489 -14.99 -6.23 4.44
N LYS A 490 -15.54 -6.25 5.64
CA LYS A 490 -14.78 -5.98 6.88
C LYS A 490 -14.49 -7.29 7.61
N ASN A 491 -13.56 -7.23 8.56
CA ASN A 491 -13.15 -8.38 9.34
C ASN A 491 -12.60 -9.51 8.43
N PHE A 492 -12.94 -10.75 8.68
CA PHE A 492 -12.38 -11.89 7.96
C PHE A 492 -13.49 -12.90 7.55
N PRO A 493 -14.43 -12.50 6.66
CA PRO A 493 -15.43 -13.42 6.16
C PRO A 493 -14.76 -14.58 5.41
N VAL A 494 -15.40 -15.73 5.38
CA VAL A 494 -14.95 -16.83 4.54
C VAL A 494 -14.98 -16.37 3.09
N PRO A 495 -13.88 -16.55 2.32
CA PRO A 495 -13.81 -16.14 0.92
C PRO A 495 -14.85 -16.85 0.07
N ALA A 496 -15.25 -16.23 -1.02
CA ALA A 496 -16.04 -16.95 -2.02
C ALA A 496 -15.21 -18.07 -2.66
N ASN A 497 -15.85 -19.20 -2.95
CA ASN A 497 -15.22 -20.32 -3.64
C ASN A 497 -15.07 -19.98 -5.13
N MET A 498 -14.02 -19.25 -5.47
CA MET A 498 -13.71 -18.80 -6.83
C MET A 498 -12.24 -19.01 -7.16
N ALA A 499 -11.92 -19.09 -8.43
CA ALA A 499 -10.55 -19.23 -8.91
C ALA A 499 -9.69 -18.04 -8.45
N MET A 500 -8.47 -18.28 -7.96
CA MET A 500 -7.56 -17.22 -7.51
C MET A 500 -7.12 -16.33 -8.68
N GLU A 501 -6.98 -16.89 -9.86
CA GLU A 501 -6.70 -16.13 -11.10
C GLU A 501 -7.75 -15.04 -11.39
N ARG A 502 -8.99 -15.20 -10.93
CA ARG A 502 -10.04 -14.17 -11.09
C ARG A 502 -9.86 -12.99 -10.19
N VAL A 503 -9.42 -13.24 -8.96
CA VAL A 503 -9.16 -12.18 -7.99
C VAL A 503 -8.11 -11.24 -8.52
N SER A 504 -7.07 -11.76 -9.21
CA SER A 504 -6.08 -10.96 -9.92
C SER A 504 -6.68 -10.01 -10.95
N GLY A 505 -7.66 -10.49 -11.74
CA GLY A 505 -8.37 -9.65 -12.69
C GLY A 505 -9.20 -8.54 -12.03
N MET A 506 -9.70 -8.79 -10.83
CA MET A 506 -10.44 -7.80 -10.04
C MET A 506 -9.54 -6.71 -9.43
N ASN A 507 -8.25 -6.96 -9.29
CA ASN A 507 -7.30 -5.97 -8.76
C ASN A 507 -7.24 -4.71 -9.65
N ASN A 508 -7.66 -4.79 -10.91
CA ASN A 508 -7.70 -3.66 -11.84
C ASN A 508 -9.04 -2.89 -11.86
N VAL A 509 -9.96 -3.19 -10.95
CA VAL A 509 -11.30 -2.57 -10.93
C VAL A 509 -11.25 -1.07 -10.60
N TRP A 510 -10.19 -0.64 -9.90
CA TRP A 510 -9.99 0.76 -9.54
C TRP A 510 -8.70 1.31 -10.16
N PRO A 511 -8.73 2.45 -10.87
CA PRO A 511 -7.53 3.12 -11.34
C PRO A 511 -6.59 3.46 -10.17
N GLY A 512 -5.36 2.98 -10.20
CA GLY A 512 -4.39 3.17 -9.12
C GLY A 512 -4.39 2.10 -8.01
N TYR A 513 -5.29 1.11 -8.04
CA TYR A 513 -5.37 -0.01 -7.08
C TYR A 513 -5.25 -1.35 -7.79
N TRP A 514 -4.10 -1.67 -8.29
CA TRP A 514 -3.87 -2.91 -9.04
C TRP A 514 -3.08 -3.96 -8.27
N LEU A 515 -2.37 -3.59 -7.18
CA LEU A 515 -1.62 -4.52 -6.34
C LEU A 515 -2.25 -4.65 -4.94
N ASN A 516 -2.18 -5.85 -4.36
CA ASN A 516 -2.63 -6.16 -3.00
C ASN A 516 -4.11 -5.82 -2.68
N THR A 517 -4.93 -5.54 -3.68
CA THR A 517 -6.37 -5.22 -3.53
C THR A 517 -7.17 -6.40 -2.98
N SER A 518 -6.68 -7.62 -3.15
CA SER A 518 -7.19 -8.86 -2.56
C SER A 518 -7.42 -8.77 -1.04
N VAL A 519 -6.59 -7.99 -0.36
CA VAL A 519 -6.75 -7.71 1.08
C VAL A 519 -8.09 -7.03 1.39
N PHE A 520 -8.53 -6.09 0.55
CA PHE A 520 -9.82 -5.42 0.72
C PHE A 520 -10.99 -6.31 0.29
N LEU A 521 -10.81 -7.05 -0.80
CA LEU A 521 -11.80 -7.99 -1.32
C LEU A 521 -12.02 -9.20 -0.39
N LYS A 522 -11.11 -9.46 0.54
CA LYS A 522 -11.07 -10.66 1.39
C LYS A 522 -11.09 -11.96 0.57
N GLN A 523 -10.37 -11.94 -0.56
CA GLN A 523 -10.23 -13.07 -1.46
C GLN A 523 -8.75 -13.40 -1.65
N PRO A 524 -8.33 -14.68 -1.48
CA PRO A 524 -6.96 -15.09 -1.76
C PRO A 524 -6.60 -14.89 -3.24
N ASP A 525 -5.38 -14.41 -3.46
CA ASP A 525 -4.82 -14.08 -4.76
C ASP A 525 -3.39 -14.58 -4.88
N PHE A 526 -2.86 -14.76 -6.11
CA PHE A 526 -1.50 -15.24 -6.29
C PHE A 526 -0.53 -14.18 -6.87
N PRO A 527 -0.84 -13.37 -7.88
CA PRO A 527 0.13 -12.50 -8.53
C PRO A 527 0.20 -11.13 -7.84
N ASN A 528 0.59 -11.09 -6.59
CA ASN A 528 0.86 -9.83 -5.88
C ASN A 528 2.35 -9.64 -5.67
N SER A 529 2.77 -8.44 -5.30
CA SER A 529 4.16 -8.10 -5.06
C SER A 529 4.39 -7.81 -3.58
N ASN A 530 5.37 -8.48 -2.99
CA ASN A 530 5.88 -8.22 -1.64
C ASN A 530 7.40 -8.23 -1.65
N ASN A 531 8.03 -7.60 -0.65
CA ASN A 531 9.48 -7.42 -0.66
C ASN A 531 10.27 -8.66 -0.17
N PHE A 532 9.63 -9.53 0.61
CA PHE A 532 10.23 -10.72 1.23
C PHE A 532 9.50 -11.99 0.79
N GLU A 533 9.52 -12.27 -0.52
CA GLU A 533 8.82 -13.42 -1.09
C GLU A 533 9.38 -14.74 -0.59
N LEU A 534 8.49 -15.72 -0.36
CA LEU A 534 8.90 -17.08 -0.01
C LEU A 534 9.59 -17.75 -1.20
N THR A 535 10.77 -18.33 -0.96
CA THR A 535 11.57 -18.97 -2.03
C THR A 535 10.80 -20.07 -2.74
N ASN A 536 10.09 -20.92 -2.00
CA ASN A 536 9.31 -22.01 -2.58
C ASN A 536 8.20 -21.50 -3.51
N TYR A 537 7.54 -20.44 -3.09
CA TYR A 537 6.49 -19.80 -3.90
C TYR A 537 7.04 -19.26 -5.23
N LEU A 538 8.13 -18.52 -5.16
CA LEU A 538 8.76 -17.96 -6.36
C LEU A 538 9.31 -19.06 -7.28
N ASP A 539 9.94 -20.10 -6.71
CA ASP A 539 10.39 -21.28 -7.44
C ASP A 539 9.24 -21.99 -8.17
N PHE A 540 8.10 -22.12 -7.51
CA PHE A 540 6.90 -22.70 -8.13
C PHE A 540 6.39 -21.86 -9.30
N LEU A 541 6.30 -20.55 -9.13
CA LEU A 541 5.86 -19.64 -10.18
C LEU A 541 6.80 -19.59 -11.39
N LEU A 542 8.12 -19.46 -11.14
CA LEU A 542 9.09 -19.21 -12.21
C LEU A 542 9.55 -20.50 -12.90
N LYS A 543 9.68 -21.60 -12.16
CA LYS A 543 10.19 -22.87 -12.71
C LYS A 543 9.07 -23.73 -13.32
N THR A 544 7.81 -23.50 -12.91
CA THR A 544 6.66 -24.26 -13.43
C THR A 544 5.44 -23.35 -13.72
N PRO A 545 5.56 -22.38 -14.63
CA PRO A 545 4.53 -21.34 -14.85
C PRO A 545 3.20 -21.92 -15.36
N LYS A 546 3.21 -22.97 -16.20
CA LYS A 546 1.97 -23.60 -16.67
C LYS A 546 1.28 -24.42 -15.58
N LEU A 547 2.05 -25.15 -14.77
CA LEU A 547 1.50 -25.87 -13.63
C LEU A 547 0.97 -24.92 -12.57
N SER A 548 1.70 -23.87 -12.24
CA SER A 548 1.23 -22.86 -11.28
C SER A 548 -0.06 -22.19 -11.74
N LYS A 549 -0.16 -21.83 -13.03
CA LYS A 549 -1.39 -21.31 -13.61
C LYS A 549 -2.55 -22.32 -13.51
N ASN A 550 -2.30 -23.62 -13.72
CA ASN A 550 -3.31 -24.66 -13.55
C ASN A 550 -3.79 -24.77 -12.09
N VAL A 551 -2.88 -24.68 -11.12
CA VAL A 551 -3.21 -24.71 -9.69
C VAL A 551 -4.04 -23.48 -9.29
N PHE A 552 -3.68 -22.30 -9.76
CA PHE A 552 -4.37 -21.05 -9.41
C PHE A 552 -5.69 -20.80 -10.15
N LYS A 553 -6.03 -21.65 -11.12
CA LYS A 553 -7.40 -21.75 -11.63
C LYS A 553 -8.39 -22.30 -10.59
N ASN A 554 -7.89 -22.92 -9.52
CA ASN A 554 -8.69 -23.38 -8.40
C ASN A 554 -8.86 -22.25 -7.37
N SER A 555 -9.75 -22.47 -6.41
CA SER A 555 -9.96 -21.58 -5.27
C SER A 555 -8.89 -21.79 -4.19
N TYR A 556 -9.08 -21.21 -3.01
CA TYR A 556 -8.22 -21.34 -1.84
C TYR A 556 -8.03 -22.77 -1.31
N ALA A 557 -8.84 -23.74 -1.78
CA ALA A 557 -8.66 -25.17 -1.56
C ALA A 557 -9.33 -25.96 -2.69
N PHE A 558 -8.84 -27.18 -2.97
CA PHE A 558 -9.38 -28.04 -4.02
C PHE A 558 -8.97 -29.51 -3.83
N PHE A 559 -9.64 -30.41 -4.54
CA PHE A 559 -9.22 -31.79 -4.69
C PHE A 559 -8.37 -31.95 -5.95
N ALA A 560 -7.22 -32.66 -5.83
CA ALA A 560 -6.36 -32.93 -6.97
C ALA A 560 -6.88 -34.12 -7.79
N ASP A 561 -7.00 -33.93 -9.10
CA ASP A 561 -7.46 -34.98 -10.05
C ASP A 561 -6.29 -35.72 -10.70
N SER A 562 -5.11 -35.15 -10.72
CA SER A 562 -3.93 -35.69 -11.37
C SER A 562 -2.66 -35.38 -10.59
N LEU A 563 -1.75 -36.33 -10.54
CA LEU A 563 -0.49 -36.23 -9.80
C LEU A 563 0.68 -36.41 -10.76
N VAL A 564 1.67 -35.50 -10.71
CA VAL A 564 2.86 -35.56 -11.56
C VAL A 564 4.16 -35.60 -10.73
N ASN A 565 5.21 -36.19 -11.28
CA ASN A 565 6.53 -36.24 -10.63
C ASN A 565 7.30 -34.95 -10.88
N GLU A 566 7.70 -34.26 -9.81
CA GLU A 566 8.47 -33.00 -9.88
C GLU A 566 9.83 -33.16 -10.60
N GLU A 567 10.48 -34.31 -10.47
CA GLU A 567 11.81 -34.52 -11.02
C GLU A 567 11.81 -34.67 -12.55
N ASN A 568 10.78 -35.28 -13.09
CA ASN A 568 10.62 -35.55 -14.52
C ASN A 568 9.59 -34.63 -15.20
N PHE A 569 9.09 -33.64 -14.48
CA PHE A 569 8.05 -32.73 -14.98
C PHE A 569 8.64 -31.69 -15.95
N VAL A 570 8.12 -31.67 -17.17
CA VAL A 570 8.50 -30.68 -18.19
C VAL A 570 7.32 -29.71 -18.38
N ASP A 571 7.45 -28.53 -17.80
CA ASP A 571 6.37 -27.50 -17.82
C ASP A 571 6.03 -27.04 -19.24
N SER A 572 7.00 -26.96 -20.15
CA SER A 572 6.78 -26.52 -21.53
C SER A 572 5.78 -27.39 -22.29
N THR A 573 5.71 -28.69 -22.00
CA THR A 573 4.81 -29.67 -22.62
C THR A 573 3.52 -29.89 -21.83
N PHE A 574 3.38 -29.26 -20.65
CA PHE A 574 2.21 -29.43 -19.81
C PHE A 574 0.97 -28.79 -20.42
N ALA A 575 -0.09 -29.58 -20.57
CA ALA A 575 -1.38 -29.16 -21.15
C ALA A 575 -2.54 -29.92 -20.51
N SER A 576 -2.64 -29.95 -19.20
CA SER A 576 -3.73 -30.64 -18.49
C SER A 576 -4.89 -29.67 -18.19
N GLU A 577 -6.13 -30.15 -18.44
CA GLU A 577 -7.35 -29.48 -17.98
C GLU A 577 -7.76 -29.89 -16.55
N LYS A 578 -7.16 -30.98 -16.04
CA LYS A 578 -7.44 -31.51 -14.70
C LYS A 578 -6.68 -30.74 -13.63
N ASN A 579 -7.21 -30.71 -12.41
CA ASN A 579 -6.52 -30.14 -11.24
C ASN A 579 -5.28 -30.97 -10.92
N THR A 580 -4.15 -30.52 -11.42
CA THR A 580 -2.88 -31.26 -11.35
C THR A 580 -1.96 -30.64 -10.30
N ILE A 581 -1.36 -31.49 -9.46
CA ILE A 581 -0.31 -31.10 -8.53
C ILE A 581 0.94 -31.98 -8.69
N SER A 582 2.09 -31.45 -8.29
CA SER A 582 3.33 -32.20 -8.37
C SER A 582 3.83 -32.64 -7.00
N PHE A 583 4.45 -33.81 -6.96
CA PHE A 583 5.12 -34.36 -5.79
C PHE A 583 6.50 -34.90 -6.15
N LYS A 584 7.38 -35.01 -5.15
CA LYS A 584 8.63 -35.74 -5.27
C LYS A 584 8.33 -37.22 -5.52
N LYS A 585 9.24 -37.91 -6.25
CA LYS A 585 9.09 -39.29 -6.66
C LYS A 585 8.73 -40.23 -5.49
N GLU A 586 9.39 -40.12 -4.36
CA GLU A 586 9.15 -40.96 -3.16
C GLU A 586 7.71 -40.87 -2.63
N ILE A 587 7.10 -39.70 -2.70
CA ILE A 587 5.71 -39.47 -2.27
C ILE A 587 4.76 -40.05 -3.31
N LEU A 588 5.06 -39.80 -4.58
CA LEU A 588 4.23 -40.28 -5.68
C LEU A 588 4.13 -41.81 -5.75
N GLU A 589 5.23 -42.55 -5.47
CA GLU A 589 5.23 -43.99 -5.41
C GLU A 589 4.30 -44.54 -4.33
N LYS A 590 4.31 -43.96 -3.16
CA LYS A 590 3.36 -44.28 -2.07
C LYS A 590 1.90 -43.98 -2.41
N LEU A 591 1.65 -43.03 -3.31
CA LEU A 591 0.31 -42.61 -3.72
C LEU A 591 -0.24 -43.43 -4.88
N LYS A 592 0.61 -44.07 -5.70
CA LYS A 592 0.17 -44.88 -6.85
C LYS A 592 -0.68 -46.09 -6.48
N GLU A 593 -0.55 -46.61 -5.27
CA GLU A 593 -1.31 -47.73 -4.74
C GLU A 593 -2.75 -47.38 -4.34
N LEU A 594 -3.05 -46.10 -4.26
CA LEU A 594 -4.36 -45.58 -3.83
C LEU A 594 -5.21 -45.24 -5.07
N ASN A 595 -6.35 -45.87 -5.19
CA ASN A 595 -7.36 -45.56 -6.22
C ASN A 595 -8.07 -44.24 -5.83
N PHE A 596 -7.69 -43.13 -6.41
CA PHE A 596 -8.31 -41.84 -6.16
C PHE A 596 -9.55 -41.62 -7.00
N SER A 597 -10.62 -41.13 -6.38
CA SER A 597 -11.79 -40.58 -7.05
C SER A 597 -12.28 -39.32 -6.35
N ASN A 598 -12.63 -38.33 -7.14
CA ASN A 598 -13.16 -37.03 -6.62
C ASN A 598 -14.67 -36.92 -6.85
N GLU A 599 -15.31 -37.96 -7.36
CA GLU A 599 -16.75 -37.97 -7.52
C GLU A 599 -17.46 -37.84 -6.17
N LYS A 600 -18.36 -36.85 -6.06
CA LYS A 600 -19.13 -36.54 -4.85
C LYS A 600 -18.32 -36.04 -3.63
N ASN A 601 -17.03 -35.74 -3.77
CA ASN A 601 -16.26 -35.12 -2.72
C ASN A 601 -16.64 -33.66 -2.52
N GLU A 602 -16.85 -33.25 -1.27
CA GLU A 602 -17.23 -31.88 -0.94
C GLU A 602 -16.35 -31.34 0.22
N PHE A 603 -16.12 -30.04 0.21
CA PHE A 603 -15.51 -29.36 1.35
C PHE A 603 -16.22 -28.04 1.64
N THR A 604 -16.20 -27.66 2.90
CA THR A 604 -16.67 -26.36 3.38
C THR A 604 -15.57 -25.71 4.22
N CYS A 605 -15.21 -24.47 3.88
CA CYS A 605 -14.35 -23.69 4.73
C CYS A 605 -15.17 -23.13 5.89
N THR A 606 -14.80 -23.48 7.12
CA THR A 606 -15.51 -23.05 8.34
C THR A 606 -14.92 -21.79 8.93
N GLU A 607 -13.60 -21.61 8.84
CA GLU A 607 -12.89 -20.43 9.31
C GLU A 607 -11.79 -20.03 8.30
N PHE A 608 -11.65 -18.74 8.05
CA PHE A 608 -10.60 -18.17 7.20
C PHE A 608 -10.06 -16.90 7.85
N PHE A 609 -9.30 -17.10 8.94
CA PHE A 609 -8.67 -16.00 9.69
C PHE A 609 -7.21 -15.81 9.31
N PRO A 610 -6.61 -14.69 9.66
CA PRO A 610 -5.19 -14.40 9.37
C PRO A 610 -4.21 -15.50 9.77
N ASN A 611 -4.40 -16.10 10.94
CA ASN A 611 -3.47 -17.11 11.47
C ASN A 611 -4.12 -18.50 11.57
N GLN A 612 -5.33 -18.66 11.07
CA GLN A 612 -6.07 -19.93 11.19
C GLN A 612 -7.03 -20.13 10.04
N ILE A 613 -6.95 -21.32 9.41
CA ILE A 613 -7.86 -21.72 8.34
C ILE A 613 -8.38 -23.12 8.69
N SER A 614 -9.69 -23.32 8.64
CA SER A 614 -10.32 -24.58 9.00
C SER A 614 -11.29 -25.05 7.92
N PHE A 615 -11.25 -26.34 7.64
CA PHE A 615 -12.10 -27.00 6.65
C PHE A 615 -12.83 -28.20 7.24
N GLN A 616 -14.06 -28.41 6.77
CA GLN A 616 -14.78 -29.65 6.88
C GLN A 616 -14.76 -30.32 5.51
N VAL A 617 -14.17 -31.51 5.40
CA VAL A 617 -14.05 -32.28 4.16
C VAL A 617 -14.86 -33.57 4.29
N ASN A 618 -15.71 -33.84 3.33
CA ASN A 618 -16.47 -35.08 3.19
C ASN A 618 -16.10 -35.76 1.87
N ASN A 619 -15.45 -36.91 1.95
CA ASN A 619 -14.99 -37.67 0.79
C ASN A 619 -15.39 -39.13 0.88
N PHE A 620 -15.88 -39.68 -0.22
CA PHE A 620 -16.39 -41.06 -0.30
C PHE A 620 -15.30 -42.08 -0.60
N SER A 621 -14.22 -41.65 -1.23
CA SER A 621 -13.05 -42.46 -1.59
C SER A 621 -11.76 -41.77 -1.19
N PRO A 622 -10.64 -42.48 -1.15
CA PRO A 622 -9.34 -41.82 -0.93
C PRO A 622 -9.14 -40.69 -1.90
N THR A 623 -8.64 -39.53 -1.40
CA THR A 623 -8.44 -38.32 -2.18
C THR A 623 -7.24 -37.54 -1.71
N VAL A 624 -6.74 -36.62 -2.56
CA VAL A 624 -5.74 -35.63 -2.18
C VAL A 624 -6.39 -34.26 -2.12
N PHE A 625 -6.52 -33.74 -0.91
CA PHE A 625 -7.03 -32.39 -0.65
C PHE A 625 -5.87 -31.40 -0.51
N VAL A 626 -5.93 -30.29 -1.21
CA VAL A 626 -4.88 -29.26 -1.26
C VAL A 626 -5.42 -27.96 -0.71
N ILE A 627 -4.69 -27.34 0.22
CA ILE A 627 -4.94 -25.97 0.65
C ILE A 627 -4.04 -25.07 -0.19
N ASN A 628 -4.66 -24.17 -0.96
CA ASN A 628 -3.95 -23.26 -1.87
C ASN A 628 -3.41 -22.05 -1.11
N GLN A 629 -2.59 -22.34 -0.11
CA GLN A 629 -1.85 -21.39 0.72
C GLN A 629 -0.40 -21.84 0.81
N ASN A 630 0.52 -20.88 0.80
CA ASN A 630 1.94 -21.18 0.89
C ASN A 630 2.27 -21.99 2.14
N TYR A 631 3.03 -23.07 1.94
CA TYR A 631 3.50 -23.92 3.01
C TYR A 631 4.80 -23.37 3.61
N CYS A 632 4.78 -23.20 4.92
CA CYS A 632 5.93 -22.77 5.69
C CYS A 632 6.00 -23.58 6.99
N PRO A 633 7.18 -23.85 7.55
CA PRO A 633 7.33 -24.70 8.75
C PRO A 633 6.60 -24.20 10.01
N LEU A 634 6.14 -22.94 10.02
CA LEU A 634 5.39 -22.35 11.12
C LEU A 634 3.90 -22.71 11.11
N TRP A 635 3.41 -23.32 10.03
CA TRP A 635 2.07 -23.91 9.99
C TRP A 635 2.02 -25.21 10.78
N LYS A 636 1.06 -25.34 11.66
CA LYS A 636 0.71 -26.57 12.36
C LYS A 636 -0.65 -27.03 11.87
N PHE A 637 -0.72 -28.31 11.53
CA PHE A 637 -1.96 -28.90 11.00
C PHE A 637 -2.47 -30.01 11.91
N SER A 638 -3.79 -30.15 11.95
CA SER A 638 -4.44 -31.30 12.60
C SER A 638 -5.57 -31.87 11.74
N LEU A 639 -5.78 -33.17 11.84
CA LEU A 639 -6.92 -33.90 11.31
C LEU A 639 -7.76 -34.43 12.46
N ASN A 640 -9.03 -34.03 12.54
CA ASN A 640 -9.92 -34.41 13.63
C ASN A 640 -9.27 -34.21 15.03
N GLY A 641 -8.57 -33.08 15.20
CA GLY A 641 -7.87 -32.70 16.44
C GLY A 641 -6.54 -33.42 16.69
N LYS A 642 -6.13 -34.39 15.86
CA LYS A 642 -4.83 -35.04 15.96
C LYS A 642 -3.81 -34.34 15.08
N SER A 643 -2.59 -34.09 15.62
CA SER A 643 -1.51 -33.48 14.85
C SER A 643 -1.22 -34.26 13.57
N TYR A 644 -1.10 -33.56 12.47
CA TYR A 644 -0.86 -34.14 11.17
C TYR A 644 0.21 -33.33 10.40
N LYS A 645 1.12 -34.05 9.72
CA LYS A 645 2.11 -33.42 8.87
C LYS A 645 1.70 -33.60 7.42
N PRO A 646 1.24 -32.54 6.72
CA PRO A 646 0.86 -32.62 5.33
C PRO A 646 2.06 -32.94 4.44
N PHE A 647 1.78 -33.47 3.26
CA PHE A 647 2.79 -33.67 2.23
C PHE A 647 3.05 -32.33 1.54
N SER A 648 4.29 -32.05 1.27
CA SER A 648 4.72 -30.88 0.52
C SER A 648 4.56 -31.16 -0.98
N SER A 649 3.83 -30.33 -1.68
CA SER A 649 3.58 -30.42 -3.12
C SER A 649 4.03 -29.14 -3.85
N CYS A 650 4.08 -29.18 -5.17
CA CYS A 650 4.34 -28.01 -6.02
C CYS A 650 5.64 -27.28 -5.61
N LYS A 651 6.79 -27.95 -5.70
CA LYS A 651 8.12 -27.43 -5.30
C LYS A 651 8.19 -27.04 -3.82
N GLY A 652 7.35 -27.64 -2.98
CA GLY A 652 7.28 -27.32 -1.56
C GLY A 652 6.41 -26.12 -1.21
N SER A 653 5.62 -25.61 -2.17
CA SER A 653 4.81 -24.40 -1.97
C SER A 653 3.49 -24.67 -1.30
N LEU A 654 2.87 -25.84 -1.50
CA LEU A 654 1.51 -26.10 -1.06
C LEU A 654 1.42 -27.32 -0.14
N PRO A 655 0.65 -27.26 0.97
CA PRO A 655 0.33 -28.42 1.79
C PRO A 655 -0.76 -29.25 1.15
N ALA A 656 -0.53 -30.56 1.02
CA ALA A 656 -1.44 -31.55 0.50
C ALA A 656 -1.75 -32.64 1.53
N PHE A 657 -3.03 -33.00 1.65
CA PHE A 657 -3.55 -33.97 2.62
C PHE A 657 -4.05 -35.21 1.89
N ILE A 658 -3.53 -36.36 2.26
CA ILE A 658 -4.01 -37.66 1.76
C ILE A 658 -5.09 -38.11 2.74
N LEU A 659 -6.33 -38.12 2.28
CA LEU A 659 -7.49 -38.42 3.11
C LEU A 659 -8.10 -39.74 2.65
N PRO A 660 -8.18 -40.77 3.49
CA PRO A 660 -9.06 -41.93 3.29
C PRO A 660 -10.52 -41.47 3.21
N GLY A 661 -11.41 -42.28 2.64
CA GLY A 661 -12.84 -42.00 2.65
C GLY A 661 -13.39 -41.74 4.05
N GLY A 662 -14.18 -40.67 4.21
CA GLY A 662 -14.73 -40.27 5.51
C GLY A 662 -14.98 -38.75 5.66
N ASN A 663 -15.26 -38.37 6.91
CA ASN A 663 -15.46 -36.98 7.33
C ASN A 663 -14.23 -36.48 8.09
N TRP A 664 -13.68 -35.41 7.61
CA TRP A 664 -12.44 -34.86 8.15
C TRP A 664 -12.59 -33.38 8.53
N LYS A 665 -12.19 -33.05 9.74
CA LYS A 665 -11.93 -31.66 10.13
C LYS A 665 -10.44 -31.38 10.00
N ILE A 666 -10.08 -30.43 9.14
CA ILE A 666 -8.69 -29.99 8.93
C ILE A 666 -8.57 -28.61 9.57
N ASP A 667 -7.69 -28.48 10.58
CA ASP A 667 -7.34 -27.19 11.15
C ASP A 667 -5.88 -26.88 10.81
N ALA A 668 -5.65 -25.73 10.21
CA ALA A 668 -4.34 -25.15 9.92
C ALA A 668 -4.14 -23.91 10.79
N VAL A 669 -3.14 -23.92 11.65
CA VAL A 669 -2.83 -22.81 12.56
C VAL A 669 -1.40 -22.34 12.33
N TYR A 670 -1.24 -21.09 11.98
CA TYR A 670 0.04 -20.44 11.85
C TYR A 670 0.46 -19.81 13.18
N SER A 671 1.60 -20.18 13.71
CA SER A 671 2.03 -19.71 15.02
C SER A 671 3.55 -19.58 15.12
N LEU A 672 3.98 -18.52 15.80
CA LEU A 672 5.37 -18.31 16.19
C LEU A 672 5.41 -18.29 17.73
N PRO A 673 5.87 -19.38 18.38
CA PRO A 673 5.81 -19.52 19.83
C PRO A 673 6.55 -18.39 20.58
N GLY A 674 5.94 -17.85 21.65
CA GLY A 674 6.53 -16.77 22.47
C GLY A 674 6.57 -15.39 21.80
N PHE A 675 6.14 -15.27 20.55
CA PHE A 675 6.20 -14.00 19.82
C PHE A 675 5.30 -12.92 20.44
N ASN A 676 4.08 -13.27 20.82
CA ASN A 676 3.15 -12.32 21.44
C ASN A 676 3.70 -11.74 22.74
N ASP A 677 4.37 -12.58 23.56
CA ASP A 677 5.00 -12.16 24.81
C ASP A 677 6.16 -11.19 24.55
N LEU A 678 6.98 -11.48 23.54
CA LEU A 678 8.07 -10.58 23.12
C LEU A 678 7.53 -9.24 22.59
N LEU A 679 6.44 -9.26 21.85
CA LEU A 679 5.80 -8.03 21.34
C LEU A 679 5.24 -7.20 22.49
N LEU A 680 4.54 -7.82 23.44
CA LEU A 680 4.00 -7.17 24.62
C LEU A 680 5.13 -6.58 25.49
N PHE A 681 6.19 -7.34 25.73
CA PHE A 681 7.38 -6.87 26.44
C PHE A 681 7.98 -5.63 25.77
N SER A 682 8.19 -5.70 24.44
CA SER A 682 8.76 -4.60 23.67
C SER A 682 7.91 -3.31 23.76
N LEU A 683 6.60 -3.40 23.55
CA LEU A 683 5.68 -2.27 23.63
C LEU A 683 5.56 -1.72 25.06
N SER A 684 5.60 -2.57 26.08
CA SER A 684 5.60 -2.16 27.48
C SER A 684 6.88 -1.43 27.84
N LEU A 685 8.04 -1.94 27.42
CA LEU A 685 9.34 -1.27 27.63
C LEU A 685 9.39 0.08 26.91
N PHE A 686 8.93 0.16 25.67
CA PHE A 686 8.80 1.40 24.92
C PHE A 686 7.95 2.43 25.67
N THR A 687 6.78 2.02 26.16
CA THR A 687 5.85 2.88 26.90
C THR A 687 6.47 3.36 28.22
N LEU A 688 7.13 2.46 28.96
CA LEU A 688 7.83 2.81 30.20
C LEU A 688 8.93 3.84 29.95
N LEU A 689 9.77 3.61 28.94
CA LEU A 689 10.85 4.56 28.61
C LEU A 689 10.30 5.90 28.14
N LEU A 690 9.19 5.92 27.41
CA LEU A 690 8.49 7.15 27.04
C LEU A 690 8.01 7.92 28.27
N LEU A 691 7.45 7.25 29.27
CA LEU A 691 7.04 7.85 30.54
C LEU A 691 8.23 8.41 31.31
N VAL A 692 9.37 7.71 31.35
CA VAL A 692 10.63 8.22 31.95
C VAL A 692 11.09 9.52 31.28
N ILE A 693 11.00 9.59 29.94
CA ILE A 693 11.34 10.80 29.20
C ILE A 693 10.37 11.95 29.49
N ILE A 694 9.06 11.68 29.52
CA ILE A 694 8.04 12.68 29.87
C ILE A 694 8.30 13.20 31.28
N PHE A 695 8.53 12.29 32.24
CA PHE A 695 8.83 12.63 33.63
C PHE A 695 10.08 13.53 33.77
N SER A 696 11.16 13.22 33.10
CA SER A 696 12.41 13.95 33.11
C SER A 696 12.44 15.22 32.24
N SER A 697 11.40 15.45 31.43
CA SER A 697 11.32 16.57 30.50
C SER A 697 11.12 17.92 31.22
N PRO A 698 11.74 19.01 30.75
CA PRO A 698 11.52 20.38 31.25
C PRO A 698 10.22 21.03 30.73
N VAL A 699 9.29 20.24 30.19
CA VAL A 699 8.00 20.72 29.68
C VAL A 699 7.14 21.27 30.82
N ASN A 700 6.23 22.22 30.51
CA ASN A 700 5.28 22.79 31.47
C ASN A 700 4.64 21.69 32.34
N LYS A 701 4.62 21.94 33.68
CA LYS A 701 4.15 20.95 34.67
C LYS A 701 2.75 20.41 34.36
N LYS A 702 1.83 21.28 33.89
CA LYS A 702 0.45 20.88 33.55
C LYS A 702 0.44 19.89 32.38
N LEU A 703 1.13 20.21 31.27
CA LEU A 703 1.25 19.33 30.10
C LEU A 703 1.95 18.01 30.45
N LYS A 704 3.00 18.07 31.26
CA LYS A 704 3.74 16.90 31.75
C LYS A 704 2.82 15.95 32.53
N ASN A 705 2.08 16.47 33.51
CA ASN A 705 1.15 15.69 34.29
C ASN A 705 0.03 15.08 33.42
N THR A 706 -0.50 15.85 32.48
CA THR A 706 -1.50 15.35 31.50
C THR A 706 -0.95 14.17 30.70
N LEU A 707 0.27 14.27 30.17
CA LEU A 707 0.90 13.21 29.38
C LEU A 707 1.21 11.96 30.23
N LEU A 708 1.67 12.14 31.48
CA LEU A 708 1.94 11.02 32.41
C LEU A 708 0.68 10.22 32.76
N ILE A 709 -0.49 10.85 32.70
CA ILE A 709 -1.79 10.18 32.91
C ILE A 709 -2.30 9.59 31.59
N LEU A 710 -2.25 10.36 30.51
CA LEU A 710 -2.87 10.00 29.23
C LEU A 710 -2.17 8.81 28.57
N VAL A 711 -0.82 8.75 28.59
CA VAL A 711 -0.06 7.67 27.93
C VAL A 711 -0.38 6.29 28.53
N PRO A 712 -0.37 6.08 29.86
CA PRO A 712 -0.80 4.80 30.43
C PRO A 712 -2.27 4.47 30.14
N ILE A 713 -3.16 5.47 30.21
CA ILE A 713 -4.59 5.25 29.92
C ILE A 713 -4.75 4.76 28.47
N ILE A 714 -4.09 5.39 27.51
CA ILE A 714 -4.15 4.95 26.10
C ILE A 714 -3.57 3.54 25.95
N PHE A 715 -2.43 3.25 26.58
CA PHE A 715 -1.83 1.91 26.55
C PHE A 715 -2.78 0.84 27.11
N VAL A 716 -3.36 1.10 28.30
CA VAL A 716 -4.33 0.19 28.92
C VAL A 716 -5.59 0.05 28.06
N TYR A 717 -6.08 1.14 27.48
CA TYR A 717 -7.20 1.10 26.53
C TYR A 717 -6.92 0.19 25.33
N CYS A 718 -5.77 0.36 24.67
CA CYS A 718 -5.37 -0.48 23.54
C CYS A 718 -5.24 -1.95 23.96
N PHE A 719 -4.66 -2.20 25.13
CA PHE A 719 -4.51 -3.53 25.69
C PHE A 719 -5.87 -4.18 25.96
N ILE A 720 -6.77 -3.50 26.67
CA ILE A 720 -8.12 -4.01 26.96
C ILE A 720 -8.85 -4.26 25.64
N LYS A 721 -8.82 -3.31 24.71
CA LYS A 721 -9.50 -3.43 23.42
C LYS A 721 -8.98 -4.64 22.60
N PHE A 722 -7.68 -4.91 22.64
CA PHE A 722 -7.10 -6.07 21.97
C PHE A 722 -7.56 -7.39 22.62
N TYR A 723 -7.41 -7.52 23.94
CA TYR A 723 -7.71 -8.78 24.64
C TYR A 723 -9.22 -9.04 24.84
N SER A 724 -10.06 -8.00 24.79
CA SER A 724 -11.52 -8.16 24.80
C SER A 724 -12.10 -8.42 23.42
N ALA A 725 -11.32 -8.28 22.36
CA ALA A 725 -11.77 -8.52 21.00
C ALA A 725 -11.64 -10.01 20.67
N ASP A 726 -12.77 -10.69 20.54
CA ASP A 726 -12.86 -12.06 20.03
C ASP A 726 -13.86 -12.08 18.87
N ILE A 727 -13.34 -12.30 17.66
CA ILE A 727 -14.16 -12.34 16.45
C ILE A 727 -15.18 -13.51 16.47
N ARG A 728 -14.87 -14.62 17.17
CA ARG A 728 -15.79 -15.76 17.26
C ARG A 728 -16.95 -15.42 18.20
N GLU A 729 -16.64 -14.88 19.38
CA GLU A 729 -17.67 -14.42 20.33
C GLU A 729 -18.57 -13.35 19.70
N LYS A 730 -18.00 -12.41 18.95
CA LYS A 730 -18.77 -11.42 18.20
C LYS A 730 -19.74 -12.07 17.20
N ARG A 731 -19.28 -13.06 16.45
CA ARG A 731 -20.10 -13.79 15.47
C ARG A 731 -21.19 -14.60 16.14
N GLU A 732 -20.88 -15.26 17.25
CA GLU A 732 -21.87 -16.00 18.03
C GLU A 732 -22.97 -15.08 18.60
N LYS A 733 -22.60 -13.91 19.14
CA LYS A 733 -23.57 -12.90 19.61
C LYS A 733 -24.44 -12.38 18.48
N VAL A 734 -23.82 -12.01 17.33
CA VAL A 734 -24.58 -11.57 16.16
C VAL A 734 -25.53 -12.67 15.67
N SER A 735 -25.05 -13.93 15.60
CA SER A 735 -25.88 -15.06 15.19
C SER A 735 -27.05 -15.29 16.13
N ALA A 736 -26.83 -15.17 17.45
CA ALA A 736 -27.90 -15.33 18.46
C ALA A 736 -28.98 -14.23 18.34
N GLU A 737 -28.56 -12.96 18.21
CA GLU A 737 -29.49 -11.84 18.03
C GLU A 737 -30.28 -11.94 16.72
N LEU A 738 -29.62 -12.32 15.63
CA LEU A 738 -30.25 -12.52 14.33
C LEU A 738 -31.23 -13.71 14.35
N ASN A 739 -30.88 -14.80 15.01
CA ASN A 739 -31.79 -15.95 15.18
C ASN A 739 -33.01 -15.56 16.02
N GLN A 740 -32.84 -14.76 17.07
CA GLN A 740 -33.96 -14.23 17.86
C GLN A 740 -34.85 -13.28 17.04
N TYR A 741 -34.26 -12.44 16.20
CA TYR A 741 -35.00 -11.57 15.29
C TYR A 741 -35.80 -12.39 14.26
N LEU A 742 -35.18 -13.35 13.60
CA LEU A 742 -35.81 -14.17 12.57
C LEU A 742 -36.89 -15.12 13.13
N SER A 743 -36.78 -15.54 14.40
CA SER A 743 -37.81 -16.36 15.04
C SER A 743 -39.12 -15.58 15.26
N LYS A 744 -39.05 -14.24 15.29
CA LYS A 744 -40.22 -13.33 15.39
C LYS A 744 -40.81 -13.00 14.01
N GLU A 745 -40.09 -13.26 12.94
CA GLU A 745 -40.52 -12.98 11.60
C GLU A 745 -41.41 -14.10 11.05
N GLU A 746 -42.50 -13.75 10.36
CA GLU A 746 -43.39 -14.70 9.73
C GLU A 746 -42.69 -15.61 8.72
N SER A 747 -43.08 -16.87 8.64
CA SER A 747 -42.50 -17.95 7.79
C SER A 747 -42.53 -17.67 6.26
N LYS A 748 -42.99 -16.50 5.81
CA LYS A 748 -43.15 -16.09 4.41
C LYS A 748 -42.08 -15.15 3.91
N SER A 749 -41.13 -14.69 4.77
CA SER A 749 -40.06 -13.82 4.31
C SER A 749 -38.90 -14.62 3.69
N ARG A 750 -38.38 -14.13 2.58
CA ARG A 750 -37.13 -14.67 2.01
C ARG A 750 -35.94 -13.88 2.59
N VAL A 751 -35.00 -14.60 3.19
CA VAL A 751 -33.86 -13.99 3.89
C VAL A 751 -32.59 -14.23 3.08
N PHE A 752 -31.85 -13.16 2.81
CA PHE A 752 -30.53 -13.18 2.20
C PHE A 752 -29.49 -12.80 3.26
N VAL A 753 -28.46 -13.61 3.41
CA VAL A 753 -27.36 -13.38 4.36
C VAL A 753 -26.10 -13.16 3.56
N ASN A 754 -25.39 -12.05 3.81
CA ASN A 754 -24.18 -11.72 3.12
C ASN A 754 -22.90 -12.31 3.76
N ASN A 755 -23.02 -13.10 4.81
CA ASN A 755 -21.89 -13.74 5.46
C ASN A 755 -22.19 -15.22 5.75
N THR A 756 -21.42 -16.13 5.14
CA THR A 756 -21.54 -17.59 5.31
C THR A 756 -21.08 -18.08 6.69
N SER A 757 -20.36 -17.25 7.45
CA SER A 757 -19.90 -17.57 8.82
C SER A 757 -21.00 -17.36 9.88
N LEU A 758 -22.12 -16.74 9.53
CA LEU A 758 -23.27 -16.60 10.45
C LEU A 758 -24.12 -17.85 10.44
N VAL A 759 -24.28 -18.47 11.59
CA VAL A 759 -25.21 -19.59 11.77
C VAL A 759 -26.60 -19.02 12.05
N VAL A 760 -27.40 -18.92 11.00
CA VAL A 760 -28.79 -18.45 11.10
C VAL A 760 -29.73 -19.64 10.86
N SER A 761 -30.48 -20.01 11.87
CA SER A 761 -31.41 -21.13 11.83
C SER A 761 -32.85 -20.71 11.50
N GLY A 762 -33.60 -21.54 10.84
CA GLY A 762 -35.08 -21.45 10.73
C GLY A 762 -35.63 -20.71 9.52
N ALA A 763 -34.80 -20.12 8.65
CA ALA A 763 -35.24 -19.47 7.43
C ALA A 763 -34.77 -20.24 6.17
N LYS A 764 -35.52 -20.16 5.06
CA LYS A 764 -35.01 -20.60 3.75
C LYS A 764 -33.90 -19.62 3.31
N LEU A 765 -32.66 -19.91 3.72
CA LEU A 765 -31.49 -19.10 3.46
C LEU A 765 -31.05 -19.26 2.01
N ASN A 766 -30.92 -18.14 1.29
CA ASN A 766 -30.07 -18.07 0.10
C ASN A 766 -28.70 -17.57 0.53
N THR A 767 -27.80 -18.49 0.85
CA THR A 767 -26.40 -18.21 1.18
C THR A 767 -25.59 -18.01 -0.11
N ASN A 768 -24.58 -17.20 -0.07
CA ASN A 768 -23.62 -16.83 -1.13
C ASN A 768 -23.92 -15.50 -1.84
N PHE A 769 -23.88 -14.43 -1.07
CA PHE A 769 -24.05 -13.06 -1.53
C PHE A 769 -22.75 -12.28 -1.37
N THR A 770 -21.99 -12.01 -2.48
CA THR A 770 -20.83 -11.13 -2.48
C THR A 770 -21.23 -9.69 -2.87
N CYS A 771 -20.61 -8.67 -2.27
CA CYS A 771 -21.21 -7.31 -2.16
C CYS A 771 -21.55 -6.57 -3.46
N ASN A 772 -20.87 -6.82 -4.58
CA ASN A 772 -21.17 -6.17 -5.87
C ASN A 772 -21.78 -7.13 -6.90
N GLU A 773 -21.35 -8.36 -6.93
CA GLU A 773 -21.82 -9.35 -7.90
C GLU A 773 -23.19 -9.91 -7.55
N ASP A 774 -23.56 -9.89 -6.29
CA ASP A 774 -24.78 -10.55 -5.81
C ASP A 774 -26.01 -9.63 -5.88
N ILE A 775 -25.83 -8.32 -5.85
CA ILE A 775 -26.88 -7.37 -6.24
C ILE A 775 -27.26 -7.58 -7.70
N MET A 776 -26.31 -7.99 -8.53
CA MET A 776 -26.51 -8.31 -9.93
C MET A 776 -27.25 -9.63 -10.10
N LYS A 777 -26.92 -10.65 -9.30
CA LYS A 777 -27.71 -11.88 -9.21
C LYS A 777 -29.12 -11.60 -8.68
N LEU A 778 -29.23 -10.70 -7.72
CA LEU A 778 -30.50 -10.27 -7.16
C LEU A 778 -31.41 -9.65 -8.22
N SER A 779 -30.88 -8.83 -9.12
CA SER A 779 -31.66 -8.23 -10.20
C SER A 779 -32.34 -9.27 -11.10
N GLY A 780 -31.67 -10.41 -11.32
CA GLY A 780 -32.24 -11.56 -12.03
C GLY A 780 -33.27 -12.35 -11.22
N PHE A 781 -33.21 -12.28 -9.89
CA PHE A 781 -34.12 -12.98 -8.99
C PHE A 781 -35.34 -12.16 -8.55
N LEU A 782 -35.26 -10.81 -8.59
CA LEU A 782 -36.33 -9.94 -8.08
C LEU A 782 -37.70 -10.24 -8.70
N ASP A 783 -37.72 -10.66 -9.98
CA ASP A 783 -38.96 -11.03 -10.66
C ASP A 783 -39.48 -12.41 -10.30
N THR A 784 -38.59 -13.31 -9.93
CA THR A 784 -38.97 -14.72 -9.58
C THR A 784 -39.39 -14.81 -8.11
N LEU A 785 -39.24 -13.75 -7.33
CA LEU A 785 -39.57 -13.73 -5.91
C LEU A 785 -41.10 -13.65 -5.72
N LYS A 786 -41.69 -14.78 -5.32
CA LYS A 786 -43.10 -14.89 -4.93
C LYS A 786 -43.37 -14.40 -3.48
N SER A 787 -42.34 -14.07 -2.75
CA SER A 787 -42.43 -13.65 -1.33
C SER A 787 -42.99 -12.20 -1.24
N ASN A 788 -43.82 -11.94 -0.26
CA ASN A 788 -44.35 -10.61 0.03
C ASN A 788 -43.38 -9.76 0.87
N LYS A 789 -42.36 -10.35 1.45
CA LYS A 789 -41.34 -9.69 2.25
C LYS A 789 -39.96 -10.23 1.91
N LEU A 790 -38.99 -9.34 1.85
CA LEU A 790 -37.60 -9.59 1.54
C LEU A 790 -36.75 -8.99 2.63
N THR A 791 -35.87 -9.77 3.25
CA THR A 791 -34.96 -9.29 4.29
C THR A 791 -33.52 -9.59 3.92
N PHE A 792 -32.66 -8.57 3.95
CA PHE A 792 -31.22 -8.69 3.80
C PHE A 792 -30.54 -8.58 5.16
N ILE A 793 -29.76 -9.57 5.51
CA ILE A 793 -28.88 -9.54 6.68
C ILE A 793 -27.50 -9.17 6.20
N ASN A 794 -27.01 -8.03 6.70
CA ASN A 794 -25.72 -7.45 6.34
C ASN A 794 -24.81 -7.43 7.56
N TYR A 795 -23.72 -8.21 7.51
CA TYR A 795 -22.67 -8.24 8.51
C TYR A 795 -21.32 -8.39 7.80
N ASP A 796 -20.32 -7.65 8.24
CA ASP A 796 -18.98 -7.60 7.66
C ASP A 796 -18.90 -7.10 6.19
N ARG A 797 -20.00 -6.69 5.57
CA ARG A 797 -20.08 -6.21 4.19
C ARG A 797 -20.94 -4.96 4.06
N TYR A 798 -20.61 -4.15 3.07
CA TYR A 798 -21.35 -2.91 2.79
C TYR A 798 -22.55 -3.16 1.89
N PHE A 799 -23.71 -2.63 2.27
CA PHE A 799 -24.89 -2.60 1.43
C PHE A 799 -25.05 -1.17 0.86
N SER A 800 -24.82 -1.00 -0.44
CA SER A 800 -24.79 0.33 -1.05
C SER A 800 -26.15 1.01 -1.07
N LYS A 801 -26.16 2.34 -0.99
CA LYS A 801 -27.40 3.12 -1.15
C LYS A 801 -28.02 2.91 -2.52
N GLU A 802 -27.22 2.68 -3.55
CA GLU A 802 -27.66 2.37 -4.90
C GLU A 802 -28.39 1.02 -4.95
N ALA A 803 -27.84 0.00 -4.26
CA ALA A 803 -28.48 -1.29 -4.12
C ALA A 803 -29.84 -1.18 -3.40
N GLU A 804 -29.90 -0.44 -2.32
CA GLU A 804 -31.14 -0.19 -1.58
C GLU A 804 -32.17 0.51 -2.47
N LYS A 805 -31.78 1.54 -3.20
CA LYS A 805 -32.64 2.23 -4.16
C LYS A 805 -33.13 1.32 -5.27
N LEU A 806 -32.26 0.44 -5.80
CA LEU A 806 -32.64 -0.52 -6.78
C LEU A 806 -33.71 -1.48 -6.28
N ILE A 807 -33.55 -2.01 -5.05
CA ILE A 807 -34.53 -2.92 -4.46
C ILE A 807 -35.86 -2.17 -4.27
N ILE A 808 -35.84 -0.92 -3.82
CA ILE A 808 -37.02 -0.10 -3.69
C ILE A 808 -37.74 0.08 -5.05
N CYS A 809 -36.96 0.29 -6.12
CA CYS A 809 -37.53 0.50 -7.45
C CYS A 809 -38.06 -0.79 -8.10
N ALA A 810 -37.36 -1.91 -7.90
CA ALA A 810 -37.64 -3.17 -8.59
C ALA A 810 -38.54 -4.12 -7.80
N TYR A 811 -38.55 -4.06 -6.50
CA TYR A 811 -39.27 -4.97 -5.63
C TYR A 811 -40.33 -4.27 -4.78
N GLY A 812 -39.99 -3.22 -4.03
CA GLY A 812 -40.93 -2.52 -3.17
C GLY A 812 -40.30 -1.69 -2.06
N GLU A 813 -41.16 -1.12 -1.23
CA GLU A 813 -40.75 -0.15 -0.23
C GLU A 813 -40.00 -0.78 0.94
N LYS A 814 -38.99 -0.05 1.44
CA LYS A 814 -38.27 -0.43 2.65
C LYS A 814 -39.15 -0.27 3.87
N ILE A 815 -39.37 -1.37 4.59
CA ILE A 815 -40.25 -1.40 5.77
C ILE A 815 -39.47 -1.00 7.03
N SER A 816 -38.30 -1.63 7.22
CA SER A 816 -37.51 -1.46 8.44
C SER A 816 -36.02 -1.63 8.22
N THR A 817 -35.23 -1.05 9.11
CA THR A 817 -33.81 -1.32 9.30
C THR A 817 -33.60 -1.58 10.79
N GLU A 818 -33.17 -2.79 11.13
CA GLU A 818 -32.81 -3.11 12.51
C GLU A 818 -31.30 -3.30 12.60
N SER A 819 -30.71 -2.81 13.70
CA SER A 819 -29.27 -2.89 13.96
C SER A 819 -29.04 -3.82 15.14
N PHE A 820 -28.06 -4.70 15.01
CA PHE A 820 -27.68 -5.71 15.97
C PHE A 820 -26.24 -5.48 16.45
N TYR A 821 -25.78 -6.37 17.32
CA TYR A 821 -24.43 -6.32 17.84
C TYR A 821 -23.37 -6.24 16.72
N ASP A 822 -22.27 -5.55 16.99
CA ASP A 822 -21.12 -5.37 16.08
C ASP A 822 -21.49 -4.81 14.69
N GLY A 823 -22.59 -4.04 14.60
CA GLY A 823 -22.98 -3.34 13.38
C GLY A 823 -23.67 -4.20 12.33
N ALA A 824 -24.06 -5.42 12.65
CA ALA A 824 -24.94 -6.22 11.79
C ALA A 824 -26.29 -5.52 11.61
N LYS A 825 -26.88 -5.63 10.42
CA LYS A 825 -28.16 -4.98 10.09
C LYS A 825 -29.08 -5.93 9.32
N ALA A 826 -30.36 -5.88 9.64
CA ALA A 826 -31.41 -6.46 8.82
C ALA A 826 -32.18 -5.35 8.12
N LEU A 827 -32.24 -5.40 6.81
CA LEU A 827 -32.97 -4.48 5.93
C LEU A 827 -34.16 -5.22 5.35
N SER A 828 -35.38 -4.82 5.69
CA SER A 828 -36.60 -5.48 5.23
C SER A 828 -37.35 -4.60 4.22
N PHE A 829 -37.88 -5.23 3.18
CA PHE A 829 -38.63 -4.63 2.10
C PHE A 829 -39.95 -5.35 1.89
N ALA A 830 -41.04 -4.60 1.67
CA ALA A 830 -42.35 -5.16 1.30
C ALA A 830 -42.54 -5.10 -0.21
N LYS A 831 -43.12 -6.14 -0.81
CA LYS A 831 -43.43 -6.14 -2.24
C LYS A 831 -44.50 -5.08 -2.55
N SER A 832 -44.22 -4.16 -3.48
CA SER A 832 -45.16 -3.16 -3.95
C SER A 832 -45.82 -3.61 -5.24
N ALA A 833 -47.10 -3.33 -5.40
CA ALA A 833 -47.84 -3.58 -6.65
C ALA A 833 -47.43 -2.65 -7.81
N LYS A 834 -46.70 -1.55 -7.54
CA LYS A 834 -46.27 -0.56 -8.52
C LYS A 834 -44.75 -0.68 -8.73
N SER A 835 -44.32 -1.47 -9.73
CA SER A 835 -42.93 -1.39 -10.18
C SER A 835 -42.71 -0.06 -10.92
N LYS A 836 -41.62 0.61 -10.63
CA LYS A 836 -41.18 1.82 -11.36
C LYS A 836 -40.44 1.45 -12.66
N LEU A 837 -40.87 0.39 -13.30
CA LEU A 837 -40.27 -0.12 -14.53
C LEU A 837 -40.64 0.77 -15.71
N ILE A 838 -39.66 1.32 -16.42
CA ILE A 838 -39.84 2.17 -17.60
C ILE A 838 -39.73 1.35 -18.87
N SER A 839 -38.87 0.34 -18.91
CA SER A 839 -38.58 -0.48 -20.08
C SER A 839 -38.16 -1.89 -19.69
N ASP A 840 -38.72 -2.86 -20.40
CA ASP A 840 -38.29 -4.28 -20.35
C ASP A 840 -38.09 -4.78 -21.77
N THR A 841 -36.87 -5.17 -22.11
CA THR A 841 -36.49 -5.64 -23.44
C THR A 841 -35.68 -6.93 -23.27
N ALA A 842 -36.07 -7.99 -23.97
CA ALA A 842 -35.36 -9.28 -23.90
C ALA A 842 -35.04 -9.78 -25.31
N VAL A 843 -33.86 -10.38 -25.45
CA VAL A 843 -33.42 -11.09 -26.63
C VAL A 843 -33.01 -12.51 -26.19
N TYR A 844 -33.35 -13.51 -27.00
CA TYR A 844 -33.03 -14.91 -26.76
C TYR A 844 -31.98 -15.40 -27.79
N PRO A 845 -30.71 -14.99 -27.66
CA PRO A 845 -29.69 -15.46 -28.58
C PRO A 845 -29.37 -16.92 -28.26
N LYS A 846 -29.60 -17.81 -29.24
CA LYS A 846 -29.19 -19.23 -29.15
C LYS A 846 -27.73 -19.41 -29.60
N ASN A 847 -26.86 -18.49 -29.26
CA ASN A 847 -25.47 -18.50 -29.76
C ASN A 847 -24.52 -19.15 -28.76
N ILE A 848 -23.67 -20.03 -29.26
CA ILE A 848 -22.49 -20.50 -28.52
C ILE A 848 -21.36 -19.53 -28.82
N LEU A 849 -20.88 -18.85 -27.79
CA LEU A 849 -19.71 -17.98 -27.90
C LEU A 849 -18.44 -18.81 -27.69
N ASN A 850 -17.44 -18.56 -28.54
CA ASN A 850 -16.13 -19.19 -28.47
C ASN A 850 -15.06 -18.24 -29.02
N ALA A 851 -13.79 -18.65 -29.10
CA ALA A 851 -12.71 -17.83 -29.62
C ALA A 851 -12.93 -17.24 -31.03
N LYS A 852 -13.74 -17.89 -31.88
CA LYS A 852 -14.07 -17.40 -33.23
C LYS A 852 -15.30 -16.49 -33.24
N ASN A 853 -16.20 -16.64 -32.28
CA ASN A 853 -17.42 -15.86 -32.14
C ASN A 853 -17.57 -15.37 -30.70
N ALA A 854 -16.85 -14.31 -30.39
CA ALA A 854 -16.68 -13.81 -29.00
C ALA A 854 -17.85 -12.93 -28.50
N TYR A 855 -18.77 -12.51 -29.41
CA TYR A 855 -19.84 -11.57 -29.06
C TYR A 855 -21.23 -12.18 -29.30
N SER A 856 -22.16 -11.93 -28.37
CA SER A 856 -23.57 -12.32 -28.56
C SER A 856 -24.30 -11.35 -29.47
N SER A 857 -25.43 -11.79 -30.02
CA SER A 857 -26.47 -10.88 -30.51
C SER A 857 -26.90 -9.96 -29.33
N GLY A 858 -26.74 -8.65 -29.51
CA GLY A 858 -26.98 -7.67 -28.46
C GLY A 858 -28.38 -7.09 -28.50
N ILE A 859 -28.75 -6.36 -27.44
CA ILE A 859 -29.89 -5.45 -27.42
C ILE A 859 -29.37 -4.08 -27.86
N ARG A 860 -29.99 -3.48 -28.89
CA ARG A 860 -29.69 -2.13 -29.33
C ARG A 860 -30.91 -1.25 -29.15
N ILE A 861 -30.77 -0.14 -28.45
CA ILE A 861 -31.82 0.85 -28.23
C ILE A 861 -31.40 2.12 -28.95
N ASP A 862 -32.16 2.53 -29.96
CA ASP A 862 -31.90 3.71 -30.77
C ASP A 862 -32.21 5.03 -30.01
N SER A 863 -31.89 6.15 -30.65
CA SER A 863 -32.01 7.47 -30.04
C SER A 863 -33.47 7.86 -29.72
N ILE A 864 -34.48 7.34 -30.43
CA ILE A 864 -35.88 7.64 -30.18
C ILE A 864 -36.37 6.90 -28.93
N ALA A 865 -36.06 5.61 -28.84
CA ALA A 865 -36.39 4.79 -27.68
C ALA A 865 -35.59 5.21 -26.42
N ALA A 866 -34.37 5.75 -26.59
CA ALA A 866 -33.55 6.24 -25.51
C ALA A 866 -33.99 7.60 -24.92
N LEU A 867 -34.83 8.40 -25.64
CA LEU A 867 -35.35 9.68 -25.17
C LEU A 867 -36.19 9.59 -23.88
N LYS A 868 -36.76 8.43 -23.59
CA LYS A 868 -37.51 8.20 -22.34
C LYS A 868 -36.66 8.05 -21.09
N TYR A 869 -35.33 7.84 -21.24
CA TYR A 869 -34.42 7.66 -20.12
C TYR A 869 -33.89 9.00 -19.61
N GLN A 870 -33.72 9.09 -18.29
CA GLN A 870 -33.31 10.31 -17.60
C GLN A 870 -32.06 10.06 -16.76
N PRO A 871 -31.25 11.10 -16.51
CA PRO A 871 -30.19 11.02 -15.52
C PRO A 871 -30.71 10.46 -14.19
N GLY A 872 -29.98 9.53 -13.60
CA GLY A 872 -30.39 8.84 -12.38
C GLY A 872 -31.19 7.56 -12.56
N ASP A 873 -31.69 7.25 -13.77
CA ASP A 873 -32.35 5.97 -14.06
C ASP A 873 -31.37 4.79 -13.87
N PHE A 874 -31.87 3.67 -13.38
CA PHE A 874 -31.08 2.45 -13.22
C PHE A 874 -31.29 1.51 -14.41
N ILE A 875 -30.21 1.16 -15.10
CA ILE A 875 -30.17 0.14 -16.15
C ILE A 875 -29.73 -1.17 -15.53
N ILE A 876 -30.53 -2.20 -15.68
CA ILE A 876 -30.21 -3.56 -15.28
C ILE A 876 -30.10 -4.43 -16.54
N LEU A 877 -28.93 -4.98 -16.74
CA LEU A 877 -28.72 -6.06 -17.69
C LEU A 877 -28.66 -7.39 -16.95
N SER A 878 -29.36 -8.39 -17.44
CA SER A 878 -29.25 -9.75 -16.92
C SER A 878 -29.18 -10.75 -18.06
N SER A 879 -28.43 -11.84 -17.88
CA SER A 879 -28.29 -12.91 -18.86
C SER A 879 -28.20 -14.23 -18.13
N GLU A 880 -28.87 -15.24 -18.65
CA GLU A 880 -28.69 -16.63 -18.26
C GLU A 880 -27.65 -17.29 -19.15
N ILE A 881 -26.59 -17.78 -18.56
CA ILE A 881 -25.43 -18.31 -19.27
C ILE A 881 -25.03 -19.66 -18.68
N SER A 882 -24.60 -20.57 -19.54
CA SER A 882 -23.92 -21.80 -19.16
C SER A 882 -22.59 -21.90 -19.89
N ALA A 883 -21.51 -22.26 -19.18
CA ALA A 883 -20.20 -22.43 -19.77
C ALA A 883 -19.67 -23.85 -19.58
N SER A 884 -18.80 -24.28 -20.48
CA SER A 884 -18.21 -25.63 -20.42
C SER A 884 -17.12 -25.76 -19.34
N CYS A 885 -16.59 -24.64 -18.88
CA CYS A 885 -15.62 -24.58 -17.79
C CYS A 885 -15.70 -23.20 -17.10
N PHE A 886 -14.84 -22.95 -16.13
CA PHE A 886 -14.80 -21.72 -15.30
C PHE A 886 -14.39 -20.44 -16.05
N ASP A 887 -14.57 -20.34 -17.35
CA ASP A 887 -14.23 -19.15 -18.13
C ASP A 887 -15.36 -18.12 -18.19
N PHE A 888 -14.99 -16.87 -18.36
CA PHE A 888 -15.78 -15.71 -17.98
C PHE A 888 -16.27 -14.90 -19.16
N PRO A 889 -17.46 -15.21 -19.66
CA PRO A 889 -18.15 -14.20 -20.43
C PRO A 889 -18.47 -12.98 -19.56
N GLY A 890 -18.41 -11.78 -20.10
CA GLY A 890 -18.81 -10.54 -19.47
C GLY A 890 -20.05 -9.96 -20.09
N ILE A 891 -20.90 -9.31 -19.27
CA ILE A 891 -21.99 -8.48 -19.78
C ILE A 891 -21.47 -7.08 -19.99
N THR A 892 -21.67 -6.51 -21.16
CA THR A 892 -21.21 -5.19 -21.55
C THR A 892 -22.38 -4.27 -21.85
N LEU A 893 -22.28 -3.04 -21.34
CA LEU A 893 -23.18 -1.92 -21.64
C LEU A 893 -22.35 -0.80 -22.27
N GLU A 894 -22.75 -0.35 -23.45
CA GLU A 894 -22.19 0.81 -24.14
C GLU A 894 -23.27 1.88 -24.30
N ILE A 895 -22.95 3.13 -23.95
CA ILE A 895 -23.84 4.28 -24.13
C ILE A 895 -23.13 5.29 -25.02
N HIS A 896 -23.67 5.53 -26.18
CA HIS A 896 -23.17 6.52 -27.14
C HIS A 896 -24.01 7.79 -27.09
N PHE A 897 -23.37 8.95 -27.20
CA PHE A 897 -24.00 10.25 -27.16
C PHE A 897 -24.13 10.87 -28.56
N LYS A 898 -25.14 11.76 -28.76
CA LYS A 898 -25.31 12.51 -30.00
C LYS A 898 -24.16 13.49 -30.24
N ASP A 899 -23.69 14.09 -29.16
CA ASP A 899 -22.54 14.98 -29.19
C ASP A 899 -21.25 14.13 -29.20
N LYS A 900 -20.50 14.23 -30.27
CA LYS A 900 -19.22 13.51 -30.44
C LYS A 900 -18.11 13.97 -29.50
N SER A 901 -18.26 15.11 -28.82
CA SER A 901 -17.32 15.58 -27.79
C SER A 901 -17.45 14.77 -26.49
N ASN A 902 -18.59 14.12 -26.26
CA ASN A 902 -18.81 13.24 -25.13
C ASN A 902 -18.33 11.82 -25.48
N PRO A 903 -17.28 11.29 -24.80
CA PRO A 903 -16.81 9.94 -25.04
C PRO A 903 -17.91 8.92 -24.71
N PRO A 904 -18.00 7.81 -25.42
CA PRO A 904 -18.93 6.74 -25.09
C PRO A 904 -18.64 6.16 -23.72
N ILE A 905 -19.68 5.83 -22.98
CA ILE A 905 -19.57 5.17 -21.68
C ILE A 905 -19.55 3.67 -21.92
N TYR A 906 -18.52 3.01 -21.38
CA TYR A 906 -18.42 1.55 -21.35
C TYR A 906 -18.52 1.08 -19.90
N SER A 907 -19.47 0.19 -19.64
CA SER A 907 -19.58 -0.52 -18.37
C SER A 907 -19.57 -2.01 -18.61
N TYR A 908 -18.75 -2.71 -17.82
CA TYR A 908 -18.52 -4.14 -18.01
C TYR A 908 -18.56 -4.85 -16.67
N ALA A 909 -19.23 -6.00 -16.62
CA ALA A 909 -19.23 -6.89 -15.47
C ALA A 909 -18.82 -8.28 -15.89
N ASN A 910 -17.75 -8.77 -15.31
CA ASN A 910 -17.39 -10.19 -15.40
C ASN A 910 -18.43 -11.04 -14.68
N ILE A 911 -18.80 -12.14 -15.30
CA ILE A 911 -19.73 -13.10 -14.70
C ILE A 911 -18.93 -13.97 -13.74
N SER A 912 -19.08 -13.75 -12.45
CA SER A 912 -18.42 -14.52 -11.42
C SER A 912 -19.09 -15.89 -11.20
N ALA A 913 -18.29 -16.96 -11.19
CA ALA A 913 -18.66 -18.31 -10.77
C ALA A 913 -19.83 -18.98 -11.51
N ILE A 914 -19.71 -19.16 -12.85
CA ILE A 914 -20.50 -20.20 -13.50
C ILE A 914 -19.88 -21.55 -13.12
N LYS A 915 -20.61 -22.36 -12.32
CA LYS A 915 -20.22 -23.76 -12.14
C LYS A 915 -20.31 -24.45 -13.49
N ALA A 916 -19.25 -25.15 -13.89
CA ALA A 916 -19.18 -25.83 -15.15
C ALA A 916 -20.48 -26.64 -15.41
N GLN A 917 -21.07 -26.46 -16.60
CA GLN A 917 -22.32 -27.09 -17.05
C GLN A 917 -23.63 -26.71 -16.32
N ARG A 918 -23.61 -25.73 -15.37
CA ARG A 918 -24.86 -25.21 -14.79
C ARG A 918 -25.29 -23.91 -15.47
N ARG A 919 -26.59 -23.71 -15.54
CA ARG A 919 -27.22 -22.49 -16.02
C ARG A 919 -27.27 -21.49 -14.88
N GLU A 920 -26.61 -20.36 -15.01
CA GLU A 920 -26.54 -19.30 -13.99
C GLU A 920 -26.97 -17.96 -14.56
N THR A 921 -27.55 -17.12 -13.72
CA THR A 921 -27.95 -15.76 -14.10
C THR A 921 -26.87 -14.80 -13.68
N ALA A 922 -26.44 -13.96 -14.61
CA ALA A 922 -25.52 -12.88 -14.39
C ALA A 922 -26.17 -11.52 -14.70
N GLY A 923 -25.66 -10.44 -14.14
CA GLY A 923 -26.22 -9.13 -14.38
C GLY A 923 -25.23 -7.99 -14.24
N LEU A 924 -25.57 -6.85 -14.84
CA LEU A 924 -24.89 -5.56 -14.74
C LEU A 924 -25.90 -4.52 -14.28
N LEU A 925 -25.57 -3.81 -13.21
CA LEU A 925 -26.31 -2.64 -12.76
C LEU A 925 -25.55 -1.39 -13.13
N TYR A 926 -26.21 -0.44 -13.80
CA TYR A 926 -25.62 0.83 -14.13
C TYR A 926 -26.61 1.97 -13.82
N LYS A 927 -26.17 2.99 -13.10
CA LYS A 927 -26.94 4.22 -12.88
C LYS A 927 -26.54 5.25 -13.93
N LEU A 928 -27.51 5.77 -14.68
CA LEU A 928 -27.24 6.82 -15.66
C LEU A 928 -26.69 8.06 -14.93
N PRO A 929 -25.53 8.59 -15.33
CA PRO A 929 -24.95 9.78 -14.71
C PRO A 929 -25.79 11.03 -15.00
N GLU A 930 -25.62 12.07 -14.20
CA GLU A 930 -26.33 13.35 -14.40
C GLU A 930 -25.96 14.02 -15.72
N SER A 931 -24.80 13.71 -16.28
CA SER A 931 -24.36 14.15 -17.62
C SER A 931 -24.99 13.38 -18.79
N ALA A 932 -25.80 12.34 -18.53
CA ALA A 932 -26.39 11.50 -19.58
C ALA A 932 -27.57 12.17 -20.27
N THR A 933 -27.32 13.32 -20.89
CA THR A 933 -28.28 14.00 -21.78
C THR A 933 -27.91 13.74 -23.23
N GLY A 934 -28.90 13.52 -24.09
CA GLY A 934 -28.67 13.35 -25.52
C GLY A 934 -28.07 11.99 -25.91
N ILE A 935 -28.53 10.89 -25.29
CA ILE A 935 -28.15 9.53 -25.67
C ILE A 935 -28.53 9.27 -27.14
N LYS A 936 -27.58 8.82 -27.92
CA LYS A 936 -27.73 8.41 -29.31
C LYS A 936 -28.21 6.96 -29.40
N GLU A 937 -27.54 6.06 -28.70
CA GLU A 937 -27.91 4.65 -28.65
C GLU A 937 -27.32 4.00 -27.37
N ILE A 938 -27.99 2.92 -26.95
CA ILE A 938 -27.50 2.02 -25.88
C ILE A 938 -27.34 0.65 -26.53
N VAL A 939 -26.15 0.07 -26.38
CA VAL A 939 -25.81 -1.27 -26.91
C VAL A 939 -25.44 -2.18 -25.74
N CYS A 940 -26.05 -3.35 -25.69
CA CYS A 940 -25.83 -4.33 -24.62
C CYS A 940 -25.56 -5.69 -25.26
N TYR A 941 -24.51 -6.35 -24.83
CA TYR A 941 -24.14 -7.68 -25.33
C TYR A 941 -23.39 -8.49 -24.28
N VAL A 942 -23.23 -9.79 -24.54
CA VAL A 942 -22.34 -10.66 -23.77
C VAL A 942 -21.08 -10.88 -24.59
N TRP A 943 -19.94 -10.68 -23.98
CA TRP A 943 -18.63 -10.91 -24.57
C TRP A 943 -17.94 -12.06 -23.86
N ASN A 944 -17.41 -13.00 -24.62
CA ASN A 944 -16.61 -14.12 -24.12
C ASN A 944 -15.16 -14.00 -24.62
N PRO A 945 -14.24 -13.47 -23.83
CA PRO A 945 -12.84 -13.33 -24.22
C PRO A 945 -12.05 -14.64 -24.22
N SER A 946 -12.67 -15.74 -23.78
CA SER A 946 -11.98 -17.01 -23.55
C SER A 946 -12.01 -17.92 -24.76
N VAL A 947 -11.15 -18.94 -24.76
CA VAL A 947 -11.09 -20.00 -25.77
C VAL A 947 -12.20 -21.08 -25.59
N TYR A 948 -12.93 -21.04 -24.50
CA TYR A 948 -13.94 -22.02 -24.12
C TYR A 948 -15.35 -21.59 -24.53
N ASN A 949 -16.24 -22.57 -24.67
CA ASN A 949 -17.59 -22.29 -25.12
C ASN A 949 -18.50 -21.80 -23.99
N ALA A 950 -19.19 -20.69 -24.23
CA ALA A 950 -20.28 -20.20 -23.38
C ALA A 950 -21.60 -20.17 -24.18
N THR A 951 -22.67 -20.70 -23.61
CA THR A 951 -24.01 -20.66 -24.22
C THR A 951 -24.83 -19.61 -23.50
N ILE A 952 -25.35 -18.66 -24.26
CA ILE A 952 -26.23 -17.60 -23.75
C ILE A 952 -27.68 -18.04 -24.03
N HIS A 953 -28.48 -18.05 -22.98
CA HIS A 953 -29.90 -18.48 -23.08
C HIS A 953 -30.84 -17.28 -23.22
N ASN A 954 -30.52 -16.19 -22.61
CA ASN A 954 -31.24 -14.92 -22.74
C ASN A 954 -30.32 -13.73 -22.41
N LEU A 955 -30.68 -12.53 -22.87
CA LEU A 955 -30.17 -11.25 -22.47
C LEU A 955 -31.33 -10.30 -22.25
N LYS A 956 -31.47 -9.73 -21.05
CA LYS A 956 -32.57 -8.83 -20.69
C LYS A 956 -32.04 -7.50 -20.25
N LEU A 957 -32.66 -6.42 -20.72
CA LEU A 957 -32.40 -5.05 -20.30
C LEU A 957 -33.67 -4.48 -19.66
N ARG A 958 -33.54 -4.00 -18.43
CA ARG A 958 -34.59 -3.32 -17.71
C ARG A 958 -34.12 -1.96 -17.25
N VAL A 959 -35.02 -0.99 -17.31
CA VAL A 959 -34.73 0.37 -16.83
C VAL A 959 -35.78 0.76 -15.80
N TYR A 960 -35.30 1.18 -14.65
CA TYR A 960 -36.13 1.62 -13.53
C TYR A 960 -35.85 3.08 -13.22
N ARG A 961 -36.90 3.84 -12.88
CA ARG A 961 -36.77 5.21 -12.38
C ARG A 961 -36.87 5.21 -10.86
N PRO A 962 -35.88 5.80 -10.11
CA PRO A 962 -35.87 5.83 -8.66
C PRO A 962 -36.98 6.61 -8.00
#